data_48c56aa1758aed412f13137a184b78de
#
_entry.id   48c56aa1758aed412f13137a184b78de
#
_cell.length_a   1.000
_cell.length_b   1.000
_cell.length_c   1.000
_cell.angle_alpha   90.00
_cell.angle_beta   90.00
_cell.angle_gamma   90.00
#
_symmetry.space_group_name_H-M   'P 1'
#
loop_
_entity.id
_entity.type
_entity.pdbx_description
1 polymer ?
#
loop_
_entity_poly.entity_id
_entity_poly.type
_entity_poly.pdbx_seq_one_letter_code
_entity_poly.pdbx_strand_id
1 'polypeptide(L)'
;MELSRRTFHALAGTAALGFALTGSGSPTSANQARSVPTGPPPPVPRADGRRHTIGFDRYSLVIDGRRLVLWSGEMHPFRLPSPSLWRDVLEKMRAHGYNAVSVYVAWNHHSPAPGRYDFTGVRDLDLFLRTAAETGLYVILRPGPYINAEVDAGGFPGWLTATEGRARTSDPTYLRYVDEWLTAVNAIVAKRLFTRGTGTVLLYQIENEYDAHVDDPSGRAYMSYLYEKVRADGIDVPLFHNDKGRNGYWAPGSFGTGGEKGRWLYGFDGYPEPDEVPPDWGHFGTGGAKGGATASPRTPGFVPEFGGGWFDPWGGSWFDGKGYAEARRTRDAAYERRFYLTNLANGITLHNVYMTFGGTSWGWLPAPAVYTSYDYGAAFDEARNATPKLAPMHQIGQLLRHVPDLAKLNRARTVRATDERVKVYHLANPDTGAHVYVLRNDSGEAVSTTLPDAGIDVPVTVPARDAKLLAAGLKLGRRTLVHSTVQPMVSLTAGRQDIAVFAGRRGEMAQVVLECADEPTPMRLDAEPAWAYNLGKLNITAPLGAGGLSRVRVEGDGVDTPMLVLFADDATALRLWPWETPSGPLLVYGPALLRSAELRGSTVHLTGDTIGATGLEVWGPRGITHVTWNGRPVPCRISASGSLLALKPLPGVIRPALPALDGWRRRTENPEAAPDFDDSGWTTADRKTTFSTTPVPDGQPVLFADDYGFHYGDVWYRGEWEGDSALASVALSYSTGTQGLLMAWLDGEPLGTHRMPVPDKERARQGTWTAKAAFRLPEEMRKRFREESREESREGRRERHVLSVLVRPMQHDMDGRALDTHKAARGLTAVTFEGASPEVTWRIQGASTPDPVRGPMNNGGLYGEREGWHLPEHDDGDWDETGSPGAGRRQGVTWYRTRFRLDVDPGVDASVGLVLDDDPERAYRVQIFLNGWNMGQYINDVGPQHTFVLPNGILRTRGANTLALAVLSDGTTPSGPGDVRLTLLGAAAGGVPVKPV
;
A
#
# COMPACT_ATOMS: atom_id res chain seq x y z
N MET A 1 -10.75 -22.49 -18.47
CA MET A 1 -12.12 -21.97 -18.32
C MET A 1 -12.00 -20.81 -17.32
N GLU A 2 -11.95 -19.63 -17.86
CA GLU A 2 -11.70 -18.37 -17.13
C GLU A 2 -12.78 -18.11 -16.09
N LEU A 3 -12.36 -18.03 -14.85
CA LEU A 3 -13.18 -17.44 -13.79
C LEU A 3 -12.57 -16.10 -13.44
N SER A 4 -13.10 -15.09 -14.07
CA SER A 4 -12.75 -13.71 -13.79
C SER A 4 -13.05 -13.40 -12.33
N ARG A 5 -12.24 -12.56 -11.73
CA ARG A 5 -12.37 -11.94 -10.41
C ARG A 5 -13.74 -11.26 -10.16
N ARG A 6 -14.62 -11.24 -11.16
CA ARG A 6 -16.01 -10.78 -11.11
C ARG A 6 -16.87 -11.43 -10.04
N THR A 7 -16.52 -12.61 -9.56
CA THR A 7 -17.36 -13.36 -8.61
C THR A 7 -17.22 -12.88 -7.16
N PHE A 8 -16.21 -12.06 -6.85
CA PHE A 8 -16.09 -11.46 -5.52
C PHE A 8 -17.02 -10.24 -5.33
N HIS A 9 -17.44 -9.60 -6.43
CA HIS A 9 -18.31 -8.42 -6.41
C HIS A 9 -19.77 -8.66 -6.84
N ALA A 10 -20.12 -9.85 -7.26
CA ALA A 10 -21.40 -10.09 -7.98
C ALA A 10 -22.52 -10.73 -7.16
N LEU A 11 -22.56 -10.59 -5.83
CA LEU A 11 -23.68 -11.11 -5.00
C LEU A 11 -24.32 -10.01 -4.15
N ALA A 12 -24.68 -8.90 -4.78
CA ALA A 12 -25.63 -7.96 -4.18
C ALA A 12 -26.44 -7.28 -5.29
N GLY A 13 -27.52 -7.91 -5.65
CA GLY A 13 -28.47 -7.28 -6.57
C GLY A 13 -29.69 -8.13 -6.80
N THR A 14 -30.72 -7.99 -5.99
CA THR A 14 -32.13 -7.94 -6.44
C THR A 14 -33.05 -7.86 -5.23
N ALA A 15 -33.60 -6.69 -4.95
CA ALA A 15 -34.97 -6.44 -4.57
C ALA A 15 -35.20 -4.93 -4.46
N ALA A 16 -35.77 -4.32 -5.48
CA ALA A 16 -36.31 -2.98 -5.41
C ALA A 16 -37.82 -3.06 -5.49
N LEU A 17 -38.50 -2.63 -4.45
CA LEU A 17 -39.92 -2.24 -4.51
C LEU A 17 -39.99 -0.75 -4.19
N GLY A 18 -40.56 -0.03 -5.13
CA GLY A 18 -40.67 1.41 -5.07
C GLY A 18 -41.81 1.88 -4.14
N PHE A 19 -41.57 3.01 -3.50
CA PHE A 19 -42.65 3.88 -3.02
C PHE A 19 -42.44 5.28 -3.57
N ALA A 20 -43.38 5.72 -4.40
CA ALA A 20 -43.48 7.09 -4.84
C ALA A 20 -44.26 7.90 -3.77
N LEU A 21 -43.67 8.97 -3.27
CA LEU A 21 -44.39 10.01 -2.56
C LEU A 21 -44.24 11.33 -3.31
N THR A 22 -45.36 11.77 -3.85
CA THR A 22 -45.57 13.12 -4.41
C THR A 22 -45.77 14.08 -3.26
N GLY A 23 -44.91 15.05 -3.14
CA GLY A 23 -45.08 16.21 -2.24
C GLY A 23 -44.64 17.48 -2.96
N SER A 24 -45.60 18.26 -3.43
CA SER A 24 -45.44 19.60 -3.97
C SER A 24 -45.23 20.60 -2.82
N GLY A 25 -43.99 21.08 -2.65
CA GLY A 25 -43.64 22.17 -1.78
C GLY A 25 -42.88 23.24 -2.55
N SER A 26 -43.37 24.45 -2.61
CA SER A 26 -42.77 25.62 -3.25
C SER A 26 -41.38 25.94 -2.68
N PRO A 27 -40.44 26.40 -3.48
CA PRO A 27 -39.08 26.68 -2.98
C PRO A 27 -39.06 28.02 -2.25
N THR A 28 -38.97 27.98 -0.95
CA THR A 28 -38.48 29.13 -0.17
C THR A 28 -37.02 29.38 -0.51
N SER A 29 -36.70 30.60 -0.89
CA SER A 29 -35.35 31.09 -1.23
C SER A 29 -34.38 30.90 -0.06
N ALA A 30 -33.66 29.75 -0.07
CA ALA A 30 -32.52 29.57 0.80
C ALA A 30 -31.37 30.41 0.21
N ASN A 31 -30.82 31.33 0.99
CA ASN A 31 -29.58 32.02 0.72
C ASN A 31 -28.54 31.01 0.23
N GLN A 32 -28.27 30.99 -1.09
CA GLN A 32 -27.15 30.25 -1.65
C GLN A 32 -25.88 30.91 -1.11
N ALA A 33 -25.22 30.27 -0.15
CA ALA A 33 -23.86 30.64 0.21
C ALA A 33 -23.05 30.74 -1.09
N ARG A 34 -22.46 31.91 -1.38
CA ARG A 34 -21.65 32.13 -2.58
C ARG A 34 -20.58 31.05 -2.64
N SER A 35 -20.60 30.24 -3.70
CA SER A 35 -19.56 29.21 -3.92
C SER A 35 -18.20 29.88 -4.00
N VAL A 36 -17.21 29.32 -3.30
CA VAL A 36 -15.83 29.82 -3.35
C VAL A 36 -15.35 29.87 -4.79
N PRO A 37 -14.79 30.98 -5.28
CA PRO A 37 -14.34 31.09 -6.67
C PRO A 37 -13.09 30.25 -6.93
N THR A 38 -12.82 30.02 -8.20
CA THR A 38 -11.53 29.46 -8.66
C THR A 38 -10.42 30.46 -8.37
N GLY A 39 -9.29 29.97 -7.90
CA GLY A 39 -8.12 30.79 -7.57
C GLY A 39 -6.91 29.92 -7.20
N PRO A 40 -5.77 30.52 -6.84
CA PRO A 40 -4.57 29.77 -6.52
C PRO A 40 -4.84 28.76 -5.39
N PRO A 41 -4.25 27.55 -5.47
CA PRO A 41 -4.42 26.53 -4.43
C PRO A 41 -3.88 27.01 -3.08
N PRO A 42 -4.22 26.32 -1.96
CA PRO A 42 -3.60 26.57 -0.68
C PRO A 42 -2.08 26.40 -0.76
N PRO A 43 -1.32 27.11 0.08
CA PRO A 43 0.12 26.86 0.18
C PRO A 43 0.40 25.44 0.67
N VAL A 44 1.63 24.98 0.46
CA VAL A 44 2.10 23.68 0.96
C VAL A 44 1.86 23.58 2.46
N PRO A 45 1.19 22.50 2.94
CA PRO A 45 0.82 22.39 4.36
C PRO A 45 2.05 22.27 5.26
N ARG A 46 1.93 22.85 6.44
CA ARG A 46 2.98 22.84 7.50
C ARG A 46 2.35 22.90 8.88
N ALA A 47 3.09 22.49 9.88
CA ALA A 47 2.81 22.79 11.27
C ALA A 47 3.31 24.23 11.57
N ASP A 48 2.50 25.24 11.24
CA ASP A 48 2.89 26.66 11.26
C ASP A 48 2.41 27.43 12.51
N GLY A 49 1.71 26.73 13.42
CA GLY A 49 1.16 27.28 14.65
C GLY A 49 -0.11 28.12 14.47
N ARG A 50 -0.67 28.20 13.24
CA ARG A 50 -1.88 28.97 12.95
C ARG A 50 -3.09 28.09 12.89
N ARG A 51 -4.24 28.61 13.27
CA ARG A 51 -5.51 27.91 13.07
C ARG A 51 -5.91 27.97 11.60
N HIS A 52 -6.35 26.83 11.07
CA HIS A 52 -6.84 26.69 9.70
C HIS A 52 -8.29 26.27 9.66
N THR A 53 -8.96 26.60 8.58
CA THR A 53 -10.32 26.18 8.31
C THR A 53 -10.33 25.13 7.22
N ILE A 54 -11.13 24.07 7.42
CA ILE A 54 -11.38 23.03 6.42
C ILE A 54 -12.88 23.01 6.16
N GLY A 55 -13.24 23.29 4.93
CA GLY A 55 -14.60 23.15 4.43
C GLY A 55 -14.60 22.43 3.10
N PHE A 56 -15.78 22.27 2.54
CA PHE A 56 -15.97 21.72 1.20
C PHE A 56 -17.31 22.14 0.63
N ASP A 57 -17.40 22.07 -0.68
CA ASP A 57 -18.65 22.09 -1.41
C ASP A 57 -18.71 20.93 -2.40
N ARG A 58 -19.69 20.90 -3.30
CA ARG A 58 -19.81 19.83 -4.29
C ARG A 58 -18.62 19.71 -5.27
N TYR A 59 -17.74 20.68 -5.32
CA TYR A 59 -16.62 20.71 -6.26
C TYR A 59 -15.31 20.18 -5.66
N SER A 60 -14.93 20.66 -4.48
CA SER A 60 -13.61 20.37 -3.91
C SER A 60 -13.56 20.66 -2.41
N LEU A 61 -12.46 20.29 -1.77
CA LEU A 61 -12.11 20.85 -0.46
C LEU A 61 -11.86 22.36 -0.58
N VAL A 62 -12.06 23.05 0.54
CA VAL A 62 -11.79 24.49 0.69
C VAL A 62 -10.96 24.67 1.95
N ILE A 63 -9.70 25.06 1.79
CA ILE A 63 -8.75 25.30 2.86
C ILE A 63 -8.50 26.81 2.97
N ASP A 64 -8.86 27.42 4.07
CA ASP A 64 -8.70 28.86 4.30
C ASP A 64 -9.24 29.71 3.14
N GLY A 65 -10.40 29.32 2.63
CA GLY A 65 -11.07 29.99 1.54
C GLY A 65 -10.49 29.71 0.12
N ARG A 66 -9.55 28.77 -0.01
CA ARG A 66 -8.94 28.37 -1.29
C ARG A 66 -9.30 26.94 -1.64
N ARG A 67 -9.58 26.67 -2.90
CA ARG A 67 -9.92 25.34 -3.40
C ARG A 67 -8.70 24.42 -3.45
N LEU A 68 -8.91 23.17 -3.04
CA LEU A 68 -7.89 22.12 -3.07
C LEU A 68 -8.45 20.88 -3.80
N VAL A 69 -7.77 20.47 -4.87
CA VAL A 69 -7.89 19.11 -5.39
C VAL A 69 -6.93 18.23 -4.59
N LEU A 70 -7.45 17.19 -3.98
CA LEU A 70 -6.64 16.26 -3.18
C LEU A 70 -6.12 15.14 -4.07
N TRP A 71 -4.80 15.05 -4.19
CA TRP A 71 -4.08 14.00 -4.88
C TRP A 71 -3.21 13.27 -3.86
N SER A 72 -3.79 12.24 -3.25
CA SER A 72 -3.18 11.44 -2.20
C SER A 72 -2.67 10.12 -2.72
N GLY A 73 -1.65 9.60 -2.08
CA GLY A 73 -1.19 8.23 -2.26
C GLY A 73 -1.19 7.48 -0.94
N GLU A 74 -1.54 6.20 -0.98
CA GLU A 74 -1.53 5.33 0.19
C GLU A 74 -0.14 4.74 0.41
N MET A 75 0.34 4.78 1.65
CA MET A 75 1.45 3.98 2.17
C MET A 75 1.17 3.54 3.60
N HIS A 76 1.68 2.39 3.99
CA HIS A 76 1.51 1.86 5.33
C HIS A 76 2.84 1.84 6.09
N PRO A 77 3.04 2.68 7.15
CA PRO A 77 4.29 2.71 7.93
C PRO A 77 4.67 1.34 8.51
N PHE A 78 3.68 0.54 8.92
CA PHE A 78 3.89 -0.79 9.45
C PHE A 78 4.43 -1.80 8.41
N ARG A 79 4.33 -1.49 7.10
CA ARG A 79 4.94 -2.26 6.01
C ARG A 79 6.31 -1.77 5.58
N LEU A 80 6.87 -0.79 6.28
CA LEU A 80 8.23 -0.30 6.09
C LEU A 80 8.89 -0.14 7.47
N PRO A 81 9.42 -1.24 8.06
CA PRO A 81 9.93 -1.26 9.43
C PRO A 81 11.29 -0.55 9.56
N SER A 82 11.39 0.64 9.02
CA SER A 82 12.53 1.54 9.08
C SER A 82 12.03 2.99 9.04
N PRO A 83 11.85 3.65 10.19
CA PRO A 83 11.26 4.99 10.28
C PRO A 83 12.01 6.05 9.44
N SER A 84 13.32 5.90 9.26
CA SER A 84 14.10 6.78 8.39
C SER A 84 13.65 6.74 6.93
N LEU A 85 13.19 5.56 6.45
CA LEU A 85 12.73 5.37 5.08
C LEU A 85 11.31 5.92 4.84
N TRP A 86 10.53 6.20 5.89
CA TRP A 86 9.25 6.89 5.73
C TRP A 86 9.44 8.24 5.05
N ARG A 87 10.48 8.99 5.43
CA ARG A 87 10.83 10.25 4.79
C ARG A 87 11.17 10.07 3.31
N ASP A 88 11.89 9.02 2.95
CA ASP A 88 12.24 8.74 1.54
C ASP A 88 10.99 8.60 0.66
N VAL A 89 10.03 7.79 1.11
CA VAL A 89 8.77 7.57 0.36
C VAL A 89 7.95 8.86 0.31
N LEU A 90 7.80 9.58 1.43
CA LEU A 90 7.03 10.82 1.49
C LEU A 90 7.63 11.92 0.60
N GLU A 91 8.96 12.08 0.57
CA GLU A 91 9.64 13.03 -0.31
C GLU A 91 9.46 12.66 -1.79
N LYS A 92 9.54 11.36 -2.13
CA LYS A 92 9.25 10.87 -3.49
C LYS A 92 7.81 11.20 -3.88
N MET A 93 6.83 10.90 -3.03
CA MET A 93 5.43 11.23 -3.30
C MET A 93 5.26 12.73 -3.55
N ARG A 94 5.78 13.59 -2.65
CA ARG A 94 5.68 15.03 -2.80
C ARG A 94 6.28 15.55 -4.11
N ALA A 95 7.47 15.10 -4.45
CA ALA A 95 8.16 15.49 -5.68
C ALA A 95 7.36 15.13 -6.94
N HIS A 96 6.66 13.99 -6.92
CA HIS A 96 5.81 13.56 -8.02
C HIS A 96 4.39 14.17 -8.01
N GLY A 97 4.17 15.24 -7.25
CA GLY A 97 2.95 16.03 -7.31
C GLY A 97 1.84 15.60 -6.35
N TYR A 98 2.04 14.56 -5.54
CA TYR A 98 1.11 14.27 -4.46
C TYR A 98 1.10 15.42 -3.45
N ASN A 99 -0.07 15.77 -2.95
CA ASN A 99 -0.22 16.81 -1.91
C ASN A 99 -0.73 16.22 -0.59
N ALA A 100 -1.03 14.93 -0.56
CA ALA A 100 -1.42 14.21 0.64
C ALA A 100 -0.85 12.79 0.64
N VAL A 101 -0.74 12.22 1.83
CA VAL A 101 -0.54 10.80 2.08
C VAL A 101 -1.72 10.25 2.86
N SER A 102 -2.22 9.09 2.46
CA SER A 102 -3.20 8.32 3.20
C SER A 102 -2.52 7.17 3.93
N VAL A 103 -2.94 6.90 5.16
CA VAL A 103 -2.26 5.95 6.03
C VAL A 103 -3.24 5.21 6.93
N TYR A 104 -3.20 3.88 6.88
CA TYR A 104 -3.80 3.05 7.89
C TYR A 104 -2.93 2.95 9.15
N VAL A 105 -3.58 2.85 10.31
CA VAL A 105 -2.93 2.55 11.59
C VAL A 105 -3.49 1.20 12.07
N ALA A 106 -2.68 0.16 11.98
CA ALA A 106 -3.09 -1.20 12.29
C ALA A 106 -3.07 -1.43 13.81
N TRP A 107 -4.21 -1.74 14.41
CA TRP A 107 -4.35 -1.95 15.85
C TRP A 107 -3.46 -3.09 16.35
N ASN A 108 -3.41 -4.22 15.62
CA ASN A 108 -2.57 -5.36 15.96
C ASN A 108 -1.06 -5.04 16.01
N HIS A 109 -0.60 -4.08 15.19
CA HIS A 109 0.80 -3.65 15.18
C HIS A 109 1.20 -2.88 16.45
N HIS A 110 0.24 -2.23 17.08
CA HIS A 110 0.46 -1.35 18.22
C HIS A 110 0.05 -1.95 19.58
N SER A 111 -0.75 -3.02 19.61
CA SER A 111 -1.34 -3.56 20.84
C SER A 111 -0.99 -5.02 21.08
N PRO A 112 0.10 -5.29 21.83
CA PRO A 112 0.52 -6.65 22.15
C PRO A 112 -0.39 -7.38 23.16
N ALA A 113 -1.17 -6.64 23.94
CA ALA A 113 -2.09 -7.17 24.94
C ALA A 113 -3.18 -6.14 25.26
N PRO A 114 -4.34 -6.54 25.85
CA PRO A 114 -5.37 -5.61 26.28
C PRO A 114 -4.81 -4.48 27.15
N GLY A 115 -5.20 -3.23 26.83
CA GLY A 115 -4.76 -2.03 27.56
C GLY A 115 -3.29 -1.66 27.38
N ARG A 116 -2.53 -2.38 26.55
CA ARG A 116 -1.12 -2.08 26.27
C ARG A 116 -0.96 -1.62 24.82
N TYR A 117 -0.32 -0.46 24.67
CA TYR A 117 -0.09 0.16 23.36
C TYR A 117 1.37 0.61 23.25
N ASP A 118 1.97 0.37 22.08
CA ASP A 118 3.32 0.79 21.76
C ASP A 118 3.30 1.72 20.52
N PHE A 119 3.80 2.93 20.71
CA PHE A 119 3.98 3.94 19.66
C PHE A 119 5.44 4.41 19.60
N THR A 120 6.38 3.49 19.74
CA THR A 120 7.82 3.78 19.72
C THR A 120 8.53 3.09 18.55
N GLY A 121 9.72 3.55 18.19
CA GLY A 121 10.54 2.95 17.14
C GLY A 121 9.81 2.82 15.81
N VAL A 122 9.66 1.60 15.30
CA VAL A 122 8.95 1.29 14.05
C VAL A 122 7.43 1.51 14.13
N ARG A 123 6.90 1.80 15.33
CA ARG A 123 5.50 2.06 15.63
C ARG A 123 5.22 3.54 15.96
N ASP A 124 6.21 4.43 15.82
CA ASP A 124 6.09 5.84 16.21
C ASP A 124 5.19 6.62 15.23
N LEU A 125 3.88 6.58 15.49
CA LEU A 125 2.88 7.33 14.74
C LEU A 125 3.15 8.85 14.80
N ASP A 126 3.60 9.39 15.94
CA ASP A 126 3.90 10.82 16.06
C ASP A 126 5.04 11.24 15.14
N LEU A 127 6.09 10.43 15.06
CA LEU A 127 7.20 10.64 14.13
C LEU A 127 6.74 10.61 12.68
N PHE A 128 5.88 9.67 12.31
CA PHE A 128 5.33 9.62 10.95
C PHE A 128 4.54 10.88 10.61
N LEU A 129 3.64 11.31 11.47
CA LEU A 129 2.82 12.51 11.26
C LEU A 129 3.67 13.80 11.20
N ARG A 130 4.71 13.90 12.01
CA ARG A 130 5.69 15.00 11.93
C ARG A 130 6.47 14.97 10.62
N THR A 131 6.92 13.81 10.20
CA THR A 131 7.67 13.64 8.94
C THR A 131 6.81 14.04 7.74
N ALA A 132 5.53 13.67 7.73
CA ALA A 132 4.59 14.10 6.69
C ALA A 132 4.43 15.64 6.66
N ALA A 133 4.30 16.28 7.82
CA ALA A 133 4.19 17.74 7.93
C ALA A 133 5.48 18.45 7.47
N GLU A 134 6.65 17.93 7.86
CA GLU A 134 7.96 18.45 7.43
C GLU A 134 8.17 18.29 5.92
N THR A 135 7.68 17.21 5.35
CA THR A 135 7.72 16.95 3.91
C THR A 135 6.74 17.85 3.15
N GLY A 136 5.71 18.38 3.80
CA GLY A 136 4.70 19.24 3.20
C GLY A 136 3.57 18.47 2.55
N LEU A 137 3.13 17.39 3.17
CA LEU A 137 1.97 16.58 2.78
C LEU A 137 0.85 16.70 3.80
N TYR A 138 -0.39 16.83 3.33
CA TYR A 138 -1.56 16.56 4.16
C TYR A 138 -1.61 15.06 4.51
N VAL A 139 -2.31 14.73 5.60
CA VAL A 139 -2.52 13.34 6.01
C VAL A 139 -4.00 13.01 6.02
N ILE A 140 -4.37 11.91 5.37
CA ILE A 140 -5.64 11.22 5.55
C ILE A 140 -5.37 10.07 6.51
N LEU A 141 -5.89 10.14 7.74
CA LEU A 141 -5.64 9.14 8.77
C LEU A 141 -6.79 8.13 8.83
N ARG A 142 -6.44 6.84 8.91
CA ARG A 142 -7.39 5.72 8.80
C ARG A 142 -7.11 4.68 9.90
N PRO A 143 -7.52 4.92 11.17
CA PRO A 143 -7.17 4.05 12.31
C PRO A 143 -8.15 2.89 12.55
N GLY A 144 -9.13 2.72 11.72
CA GLY A 144 -10.11 1.65 11.85
C GLY A 144 -11.26 1.97 12.83
N PRO A 145 -11.61 1.03 13.75
CA PRO A 145 -10.83 -0.10 14.32
C PRO A 145 -10.50 -1.27 13.40
N TYR A 146 -11.35 -1.59 12.44
CA TYR A 146 -11.07 -2.56 11.38
C TYR A 146 -10.53 -1.82 10.13
N ILE A 147 -9.44 -2.32 9.54
CA ILE A 147 -8.81 -1.67 8.39
C ILE A 147 -8.78 -2.53 7.12
N ASN A 148 -9.05 -3.82 7.19
CA ASN A 148 -8.83 -4.79 6.12
C ASN A 148 -7.33 -4.84 5.71
N ALA A 149 -6.95 -4.18 4.65
CA ALA A 149 -5.58 -3.95 4.19
C ALA A 149 -4.72 -5.21 4.03
N GLU A 150 -5.33 -6.38 3.89
CA GLU A 150 -4.70 -7.70 3.83
C GLU A 150 -3.66 -7.91 4.95
N VAL A 151 -3.96 -7.39 6.14
CA VAL A 151 -3.22 -7.69 7.37
C VAL A 151 -3.95 -8.73 8.20
N ASP A 152 -3.21 -9.40 9.08
CA ASP A 152 -3.72 -10.37 10.02
C ASP A 152 -4.97 -9.84 10.74
N ALA A 153 -6.03 -10.65 10.80
CA ALA A 153 -7.33 -10.33 11.40
C ALA A 153 -7.97 -9.00 10.91
N GLY A 154 -7.53 -8.47 9.73
CA GLY A 154 -7.98 -7.16 9.26
C GLY A 154 -7.54 -5.99 10.15
N GLY A 155 -6.46 -6.17 10.90
CA GLY A 155 -5.89 -5.19 11.82
C GLY A 155 -6.29 -5.38 13.29
N PHE A 156 -7.17 -6.32 13.61
CA PHE A 156 -7.49 -6.63 15.00
C PHE A 156 -6.30 -7.32 15.69
N PRO A 157 -5.99 -7.00 16.94
CA PRO A 157 -4.92 -7.67 17.67
C PRO A 157 -5.27 -9.13 17.96
N GLY A 158 -4.28 -10.03 17.94
CA GLY A 158 -4.47 -11.45 18.14
C GLY A 158 -5.20 -11.79 19.44
N TRP A 159 -4.94 -11.06 20.53
CA TRP A 159 -5.64 -11.25 21.79
C TRP A 159 -7.17 -10.99 21.73
N LEU A 160 -7.63 -10.15 20.77
CA LEU A 160 -9.06 -9.87 20.58
C LEU A 160 -9.81 -11.11 20.09
N THR A 161 -9.14 -12.02 19.38
CA THR A 161 -9.73 -13.26 18.88
C THR A 161 -10.21 -14.20 19.98
N ALA A 162 -9.58 -14.15 21.16
CA ALA A 162 -9.87 -14.97 22.32
C ALA A 162 -10.74 -14.23 23.38
N THR A 163 -11.39 -13.12 23.02
CA THR A 163 -12.23 -12.34 23.95
C THR A 163 -13.72 -12.47 23.65
N GLU A 164 -14.54 -12.27 24.68
CA GLU A 164 -15.98 -12.12 24.54
C GLU A 164 -16.31 -10.84 23.73
N GLY A 165 -17.50 -10.80 23.16
CA GLY A 165 -18.01 -9.67 22.42
C GLY A 165 -17.96 -9.89 20.91
N ARG A 166 -18.91 -9.33 20.21
CA ARG A 166 -19.02 -9.41 18.76
C ARG A 166 -18.36 -8.20 18.10
N ALA A 167 -17.30 -8.45 17.34
CA ALA A 167 -16.57 -7.38 16.65
C ALA A 167 -17.40 -6.68 15.57
N ARG A 168 -17.07 -5.42 15.28
CA ARG A 168 -17.73 -4.56 14.29
C ARG A 168 -19.23 -4.41 14.53
N THR A 169 -19.63 -4.39 15.80
CA THR A 169 -21.00 -4.16 16.26
C THR A 169 -21.02 -3.21 17.45
N SER A 170 -22.22 -2.87 17.93
CA SER A 170 -22.43 -2.12 19.18
C SER A 170 -22.34 -2.98 20.44
N ASP A 171 -21.70 -4.15 20.38
CA ASP A 171 -21.46 -4.99 21.55
C ASP A 171 -20.60 -4.23 22.59
N PRO A 172 -21.05 -4.14 23.86
CA PRO A 172 -20.39 -3.30 24.86
C PRO A 172 -19.00 -3.80 25.24
N THR A 173 -18.71 -5.11 25.15
CA THR A 173 -17.40 -5.67 25.43
C THR A 173 -16.41 -5.29 24.32
N TYR A 174 -16.81 -5.41 23.06
CA TYR A 174 -16.03 -4.98 21.93
C TYR A 174 -15.78 -3.46 21.94
N LEU A 175 -16.86 -2.66 22.18
CA LEU A 175 -16.74 -1.20 22.20
C LEU A 175 -15.81 -0.69 23.28
N ARG A 176 -15.71 -1.37 24.43
CA ARG A 176 -14.73 -1.01 25.47
C ARG A 176 -13.28 -1.08 24.94
N TYR A 177 -12.93 -2.11 24.20
CA TYR A 177 -11.61 -2.23 23.60
C TYR A 177 -11.38 -1.22 22.46
N VAL A 178 -12.41 -0.95 21.68
CA VAL A 178 -12.38 0.10 20.64
C VAL A 178 -12.15 1.48 21.27
N ASP A 179 -12.80 1.78 22.40
CA ASP A 179 -12.59 3.01 23.14
C ASP A 179 -11.14 3.20 23.58
N GLU A 180 -10.56 2.15 24.17
CA GLU A 180 -9.16 2.18 24.60
C GLU A 180 -8.22 2.42 23.42
N TRP A 181 -8.44 1.71 22.29
CA TRP A 181 -7.66 1.87 21.06
C TRP A 181 -7.76 3.30 20.50
N LEU A 182 -8.98 3.77 20.26
CA LEU A 182 -9.20 5.10 19.69
C LEU A 182 -8.69 6.20 20.62
N THR A 183 -8.85 6.07 21.95
CA THR A 183 -8.26 7.01 22.90
C THR A 183 -6.75 7.08 22.78
N ALA A 184 -6.06 5.93 22.67
CA ALA A 184 -4.60 5.88 22.55
C ALA A 184 -4.11 6.55 21.25
N VAL A 185 -4.73 6.24 20.12
CA VAL A 185 -4.40 6.85 18.82
C VAL A 185 -4.74 8.34 18.80
N ASN A 186 -5.95 8.69 19.21
CA ASN A 186 -6.46 10.06 19.13
C ASN A 186 -5.71 11.01 20.07
N ALA A 187 -5.15 10.53 21.18
CA ALA A 187 -4.26 11.31 22.03
C ALA A 187 -2.99 11.81 21.29
N ILE A 188 -2.53 11.05 20.28
CA ILE A 188 -1.42 11.45 19.40
C ILE A 188 -1.94 12.37 18.29
N VAL A 189 -3.00 11.93 17.59
CA VAL A 189 -3.54 12.60 16.40
C VAL A 189 -4.05 14.00 16.70
N ALA A 190 -4.73 14.19 17.83
CA ALA A 190 -5.25 15.50 18.26
C ALA A 190 -4.16 16.58 18.41
N LYS A 191 -2.91 16.17 18.58
CA LYS A 191 -1.73 17.06 18.63
C LYS A 191 -1.18 17.39 17.23
N ARG A 192 -1.72 16.78 16.15
CA ARG A 192 -1.20 16.88 14.79
C ARG A 192 -2.25 17.31 13.77
N LEU A 193 -3.36 17.88 14.24
CA LEU A 193 -4.44 18.36 13.39
C LEU A 193 -4.05 19.62 12.63
N PHE A 194 -4.43 19.68 11.36
CA PHE A 194 -4.21 20.85 10.52
C PHE A 194 -5.03 22.05 11.01
N THR A 195 -6.26 21.84 11.46
CA THR A 195 -7.12 22.88 12.03
C THR A 195 -6.48 23.65 13.18
N ARG A 196 -5.57 23.02 13.91
CA ARG A 196 -4.85 23.62 15.05
C ARG A 196 -3.50 24.21 14.66
N GLY A 197 -3.04 23.99 13.42
CA GLY A 197 -1.72 24.40 12.95
C GLY A 197 -0.56 23.61 13.57
N THR A 198 -0.84 22.51 14.25
CA THR A 198 0.15 21.71 14.98
C THR A 198 0.60 20.47 14.20
N GLY A 199 0.03 20.27 13.04
CA GLY A 199 0.34 19.19 12.11
C GLY A 199 -0.41 19.35 10.79
N THR A 200 -0.51 18.27 10.03
CA THR A 200 -1.13 18.28 8.70
C THR A 200 -2.23 17.23 8.52
N VAL A 201 -2.72 16.63 9.60
CA VAL A 201 -3.88 15.72 9.54
C VAL A 201 -5.10 16.52 9.07
N LEU A 202 -5.58 16.18 7.87
CA LEU A 202 -6.63 16.90 7.14
C LEU A 202 -7.99 16.19 7.19
N LEU A 203 -8.00 14.88 7.04
CA LEU A 203 -9.19 14.03 7.04
C LEU A 203 -8.97 12.82 7.95
N TYR A 204 -10.07 12.27 8.48
CA TYR A 204 -10.02 11.12 9.37
C TYR A 204 -11.14 10.13 9.01
N GLN A 205 -10.78 8.88 8.76
CA GLN A 205 -11.72 7.79 8.48
C GLN A 205 -12.12 7.07 9.75
N ILE A 206 -13.39 6.70 9.85
CA ILE A 206 -13.88 5.74 10.83
C ILE A 206 -14.30 4.46 10.13
N GLU A 207 -13.94 3.30 10.69
CA GLU A 207 -14.20 1.98 10.12
C GLU A 207 -13.61 1.81 8.71
N ASN A 208 -13.84 0.69 8.04
CA ASN A 208 -13.49 0.49 6.64
C ASN A 208 -14.40 -0.54 5.97
N GLU A 209 -14.90 -0.22 4.78
CA GLU A 209 -15.75 -1.11 3.96
C GLU A 209 -16.87 -1.80 4.78
N TYR A 210 -17.47 -1.07 5.71
CA TYR A 210 -18.50 -1.61 6.58
C TYR A 210 -19.85 -1.67 5.86
N ASP A 211 -20.18 -2.84 5.34
CA ASP A 211 -21.40 -3.10 4.56
C ASP A 211 -22.33 -4.15 5.21
N ALA A 212 -21.90 -4.75 6.31
CA ALA A 212 -22.55 -5.93 6.89
C ALA A 212 -23.92 -5.63 7.54
N HIS A 213 -24.08 -4.48 8.17
CA HIS A 213 -25.30 -4.13 8.95
C HIS A 213 -25.89 -2.79 8.53
N VAL A 214 -25.84 -2.49 7.23
CA VAL A 214 -26.28 -1.19 6.69
C VAL A 214 -27.78 -0.93 6.81
N ASP A 215 -28.59 -1.99 6.76
CA ASP A 215 -30.05 -1.93 6.91
C ASP A 215 -30.52 -2.24 8.34
N ASP A 216 -29.60 -2.53 9.26
CA ASP A 216 -29.87 -2.87 10.64
C ASP A 216 -29.63 -1.66 11.56
N PRO A 217 -30.54 -1.36 12.53
CA PRO A 217 -30.31 -0.33 13.52
C PRO A 217 -29.01 -0.47 14.32
N SER A 218 -28.51 -1.69 14.52
CA SER A 218 -27.25 -1.95 15.23
C SER A 218 -26.04 -1.40 14.48
N GLY A 219 -26.00 -1.51 13.15
CA GLY A 219 -24.92 -0.93 12.34
C GLY A 219 -24.90 0.59 12.40
N ARG A 220 -26.08 1.23 12.38
CA ARG A 220 -26.18 2.69 12.56
C ARG A 220 -25.76 3.11 13.96
N ALA A 221 -26.13 2.35 15.00
CA ALA A 221 -25.71 2.61 16.36
C ALA A 221 -24.19 2.51 16.51
N TYR A 222 -23.58 1.49 15.92
CA TYR A 222 -22.11 1.31 15.89
C TYR A 222 -21.39 2.48 15.21
N MET A 223 -21.80 2.85 14.00
CA MET A 223 -21.19 3.96 13.27
C MET A 223 -21.39 5.31 13.97
N SER A 224 -22.57 5.54 14.58
CA SER A 224 -22.82 6.72 15.41
C SER A 224 -21.90 6.78 16.62
N TYR A 225 -21.72 5.63 17.29
CA TYR A 225 -20.81 5.53 18.42
C TYR A 225 -19.38 5.89 18.05
N LEU A 226 -18.85 5.34 16.95
CA LEU A 226 -17.50 5.66 16.47
C LEU A 226 -17.35 7.15 16.13
N TYR A 227 -18.36 7.73 15.48
CA TYR A 227 -18.37 9.15 15.16
C TYR A 227 -18.31 10.02 16.43
N GLU A 228 -19.17 9.75 17.40
CA GLU A 228 -19.24 10.49 18.66
C GLU A 228 -17.94 10.33 19.47
N LYS A 229 -17.39 9.12 19.53
CA LYS A 229 -16.13 8.83 20.22
C LYS A 229 -14.98 9.64 19.65
N VAL A 230 -14.82 9.62 18.32
CA VAL A 230 -13.74 10.36 17.65
C VAL A 230 -13.89 11.87 17.87
N ARG A 231 -15.12 12.38 17.85
CA ARG A 231 -15.40 13.80 18.18
C ARG A 231 -15.10 14.15 19.64
N ALA A 232 -15.50 13.27 20.57
CA ALA A 232 -15.24 13.44 22.00
C ALA A 232 -13.73 13.44 22.31
N ASP A 233 -12.93 12.67 21.57
CA ASP A 233 -11.47 12.66 21.66
C ASP A 233 -10.81 13.91 21.06
N GLY A 234 -11.58 14.86 20.55
CA GLY A 234 -11.11 16.15 20.08
C GLY A 234 -10.63 16.19 18.64
N ILE A 235 -10.99 15.25 17.81
CA ILE A 235 -10.72 15.27 16.37
C ILE A 235 -11.76 16.17 15.69
N ASP A 236 -11.35 17.32 15.21
CA ASP A 236 -12.22 18.37 14.65
C ASP A 236 -12.15 18.53 13.12
N VAL A 237 -11.30 17.75 12.44
CA VAL A 237 -11.25 17.68 10.97
C VAL A 237 -12.47 16.95 10.40
N PRO A 238 -12.80 17.09 9.10
CA PRO A 238 -13.86 16.32 8.48
C PRO A 238 -13.61 14.81 8.59
N LEU A 239 -14.68 14.07 8.92
CA LEU A 239 -14.68 12.62 8.99
C LEU A 239 -15.31 12.03 7.74
N PHE A 240 -14.94 10.78 7.43
CA PHE A 240 -15.52 10.02 6.34
C PHE A 240 -15.50 8.52 6.64
N HIS A 241 -16.21 7.78 5.83
CA HIS A 241 -16.13 6.33 5.72
C HIS A 241 -15.75 5.95 4.30
N ASN A 242 -15.01 4.87 4.11
CA ASN A 242 -14.74 4.26 2.80
C ASN A 242 -15.82 3.21 2.54
N ASP A 243 -16.87 3.58 1.78
CA ASP A 243 -17.91 2.61 1.38
C ASP A 243 -17.32 1.58 0.42
N LYS A 244 -17.66 0.32 0.63
CA LYS A 244 -17.35 -0.76 -0.28
C LYS A 244 -18.14 -0.59 -1.58
N GLY A 245 -17.47 -0.06 -2.61
CA GLY A 245 -18.11 0.37 -3.84
C GLY A 245 -19.09 1.53 -3.65
N ARG A 246 -19.78 1.93 -4.73
CA ARG A 246 -20.67 3.11 -4.77
C ARG A 246 -22.09 2.83 -4.26
N ASN A 247 -22.24 2.28 -3.10
CA ASN A 247 -23.54 1.89 -2.59
C ASN A 247 -24.31 3.02 -1.87
N GLY A 248 -23.60 4.04 -1.38
CA GLY A 248 -24.20 5.17 -0.66
C GLY A 248 -24.66 4.83 0.74
N TYR A 249 -24.09 3.82 1.38
CA TYR A 249 -24.52 3.34 2.69
C TYR A 249 -24.31 4.38 3.79
N TRP A 250 -23.11 4.97 3.83
CA TRP A 250 -22.72 5.91 4.88
C TRP A 250 -22.61 7.34 4.37
N ALA A 251 -23.55 7.72 3.50
CA ALA A 251 -23.70 9.09 3.03
C ALA A 251 -24.13 10.04 4.17
N PRO A 252 -23.95 11.37 4.03
CA PRO A 252 -24.42 12.33 5.01
C PRO A 252 -25.90 12.16 5.35
N GLY A 253 -26.20 12.00 6.64
CA GLY A 253 -27.57 11.79 7.14
C GLY A 253 -28.02 10.34 7.26
N SER A 254 -27.20 9.35 6.85
CA SER A 254 -27.53 7.92 6.98
C SER A 254 -27.49 7.42 8.45
N PHE A 255 -26.77 8.11 9.31
CA PHE A 255 -26.69 7.89 10.76
C PHE A 255 -26.55 9.25 11.45
N GLY A 256 -26.38 9.36 12.75
CA GLY A 256 -26.44 10.58 13.56
C GLY A 256 -25.73 11.86 13.11
N THR A 257 -25.11 11.88 11.91
CA THR A 257 -24.38 13.03 11.37
C THR A 257 -25.24 14.09 10.68
N GLY A 258 -26.56 13.92 10.64
CA GLY A 258 -27.48 14.71 9.81
C GLY A 258 -27.53 16.22 10.09
N GLY A 259 -27.01 16.70 11.21
CA GLY A 259 -26.98 18.10 11.59
C GLY A 259 -25.68 18.85 11.35
N GLU A 260 -24.58 18.17 11.09
CA GLU A 260 -23.25 18.78 10.96
C GLU A 260 -22.93 19.16 9.50
N LYS A 261 -23.38 20.30 9.05
CA LYS A 261 -23.03 20.86 7.74
C LYS A 261 -21.50 20.98 7.62
N GLY A 262 -20.93 20.28 6.63
CA GLY A 262 -19.51 20.44 6.28
C GLY A 262 -18.52 19.61 7.12
N ARG A 263 -18.97 18.58 7.85
CA ARG A 263 -18.09 17.75 8.68
C ARG A 263 -18.06 16.26 8.33
N TRP A 264 -18.93 15.80 7.44
CA TRP A 264 -18.94 14.43 6.93
C TRP A 264 -18.84 14.40 5.43
N LEU A 265 -17.83 13.68 4.91
CA LEU A 265 -17.62 13.42 3.50
C LEU A 265 -18.11 12.03 3.14
N TYR A 266 -18.69 11.88 1.95
CA TYR A 266 -18.97 10.59 1.37
C TYR A 266 -17.79 10.13 0.51
N GLY A 267 -17.25 8.95 0.80
CA GLY A 267 -16.20 8.29 0.03
C GLY A 267 -16.59 6.86 -0.33
N PHE A 268 -16.05 6.34 -1.41
CA PHE A 268 -16.25 4.97 -1.86
C PHE A 268 -15.00 4.45 -2.59
N ASP A 269 -14.76 3.15 -2.53
CA ASP A 269 -13.65 2.51 -3.21
C ASP A 269 -13.99 2.05 -4.63
N GLY A 270 -12.94 1.70 -5.40
CA GLY A 270 -13.06 1.13 -6.73
C GLY A 270 -11.76 0.50 -7.22
N TYR A 271 -11.86 -0.76 -7.64
CA TYR A 271 -10.72 -1.53 -8.15
C TYR A 271 -11.06 -2.13 -9.52
N PRO A 272 -10.98 -1.31 -10.59
CA PRO A 272 -11.35 -1.79 -11.93
C PRO A 272 -10.33 -2.80 -12.48
N GLU A 273 -10.83 -3.76 -13.24
CA GLU A 273 -9.95 -4.68 -13.98
C GLU A 273 -9.33 -4.00 -15.21
N PRO A 274 -8.15 -4.45 -15.69
CA PRO A 274 -7.45 -3.81 -16.81
C PRO A 274 -8.24 -3.78 -18.11
N ASP A 275 -9.10 -4.76 -18.37
CA ASP A 275 -9.96 -4.87 -19.55
C ASP A 275 -11.35 -4.27 -19.35
N GLU A 276 -11.69 -3.82 -18.14
CA GLU A 276 -12.95 -3.13 -17.87
C GLU A 276 -13.02 -1.78 -18.59
N VAL A 277 -14.22 -1.44 -19.02
CA VAL A 277 -14.53 -0.05 -19.41
C VAL A 277 -14.63 0.77 -18.13
N PRO A 278 -13.85 1.87 -17.99
CA PRO A 278 -13.93 2.69 -16.79
C PRO A 278 -15.37 3.10 -16.50
N PRO A 279 -15.85 2.92 -15.27
CA PRO A 279 -17.21 3.27 -14.94
C PRO A 279 -17.43 4.78 -15.14
N ASP A 280 -18.54 5.10 -15.78
CA ASP A 280 -19.01 6.46 -15.89
C ASP A 280 -19.86 6.76 -14.68
N TRP A 281 -19.23 7.34 -13.65
CA TRP A 281 -19.90 7.64 -12.37
C TRP A 281 -21.09 8.60 -12.50
N GLY A 282 -21.30 9.18 -13.68
CA GLY A 282 -22.09 10.38 -13.84
C GLY A 282 -21.35 11.58 -13.25
N HIS A 283 -21.55 12.76 -13.78
CA HIS A 283 -20.93 13.95 -13.20
C HIS A 283 -21.52 14.24 -11.82
N PHE A 284 -20.67 14.43 -10.79
CA PHE A 284 -21.11 14.80 -9.44
C PHE A 284 -21.98 16.06 -9.49
N GLY A 285 -23.20 15.97 -8.94
CA GLY A 285 -24.17 17.05 -8.89
C GLY A 285 -25.24 17.05 -10.00
N THR A 286 -25.21 16.15 -10.97
CA THR A 286 -26.18 16.10 -12.08
C THR A 286 -27.04 14.83 -12.15
N GLY A 287 -27.05 14.04 -11.10
CA GLY A 287 -27.62 12.71 -11.11
C GLY A 287 -26.67 11.70 -11.75
N GLY A 288 -26.86 10.47 -11.51
CA GLY A 288 -25.97 9.44 -12.01
C GLY A 288 -26.26 8.09 -11.39
N ALA A 289 -25.29 7.20 -11.46
CA ALA A 289 -25.40 5.90 -10.84
C ALA A 289 -25.63 6.01 -9.34
N LYS A 290 -26.21 4.95 -8.76
CA LYS A 290 -26.41 4.80 -7.32
C LYS A 290 -25.07 5.06 -6.58
N GLY A 291 -25.10 5.82 -5.50
CA GLY A 291 -23.92 6.33 -4.81
C GLY A 291 -23.30 7.58 -5.46
N GLY A 292 -22.16 8.02 -5.04
CA GLY A 292 -21.50 9.22 -5.53
C GLY A 292 -22.36 10.48 -5.39
N ALA A 293 -22.54 11.24 -6.48
CA ALA A 293 -23.35 12.47 -6.49
C ALA A 293 -24.81 12.28 -6.08
N THR A 294 -25.36 11.10 -6.35
CA THR A 294 -26.75 10.77 -5.94
C THR A 294 -26.85 10.57 -4.45
N ALA A 295 -25.86 9.91 -3.84
CA ALA A 295 -25.81 9.70 -2.40
C ALA A 295 -25.45 10.98 -1.63
N SER A 296 -24.57 11.81 -2.19
CA SER A 296 -24.06 13.01 -1.54
C SER A 296 -23.86 14.19 -2.51
N PRO A 297 -24.96 14.85 -2.93
CA PRO A 297 -24.91 15.90 -3.96
C PRO A 297 -24.23 17.19 -3.48
N ARG A 298 -23.93 17.31 -2.20
CA ARG A 298 -23.32 18.51 -1.59
C ARG A 298 -21.85 18.32 -1.20
N THR A 299 -21.30 17.11 -1.33
CA THR A 299 -19.90 16.82 -1.07
C THR A 299 -19.16 16.64 -2.39
N PRO A 300 -17.85 16.90 -2.42
CA PRO A 300 -17.05 16.65 -3.64
C PRO A 300 -16.95 15.14 -3.88
N GLY A 301 -16.64 14.75 -5.11
CA GLY A 301 -16.33 13.36 -5.44
C GLY A 301 -15.07 12.90 -4.73
N PHE A 302 -15.17 11.81 -3.96
CA PHE A 302 -14.07 11.27 -3.17
C PHE A 302 -13.94 9.76 -3.35
N VAL A 303 -12.74 9.32 -3.74
CA VAL A 303 -12.32 7.93 -3.79
C VAL A 303 -11.15 7.73 -2.83
N PRO A 304 -11.43 7.38 -1.54
CA PRO A 304 -10.41 7.14 -0.53
C PRO A 304 -9.56 5.89 -0.80
N GLU A 305 -10.01 5.01 -1.69
CA GLU A 305 -9.24 3.92 -2.30
C GLU A 305 -9.61 3.78 -3.76
N PHE A 306 -8.60 3.84 -4.62
CA PHE A 306 -8.84 3.59 -6.04
C PHE A 306 -7.61 2.96 -6.69
N GLY A 307 -7.84 2.02 -7.60
CA GLY A 307 -6.97 1.12 -8.32
C GLY A 307 -5.57 1.57 -8.72
N GLY A 308 -4.65 1.69 -7.76
CA GLY A 308 -3.21 1.81 -8.02
C GLY A 308 -2.52 0.48 -8.29
N GLY A 309 -3.24 -0.63 -8.15
CA GLY A 309 -2.78 -2.00 -8.30
C GLY A 309 -3.78 -2.98 -7.71
N TRP A 310 -3.30 -4.14 -7.28
CA TRP A 310 -4.07 -5.14 -6.55
C TRP A 310 -3.12 -6.04 -5.76
N PHE A 311 -3.59 -6.60 -4.64
CA PHE A 311 -2.82 -7.59 -3.91
C PHE A 311 -2.63 -8.88 -4.74
N ASP A 312 -1.55 -9.60 -4.48
CA ASP A 312 -1.26 -10.87 -5.11
C ASP A 312 -1.22 -11.98 -4.05
N PRO A 313 -2.04 -13.04 -4.17
CA PRO A 313 -2.09 -14.11 -3.19
C PRO A 313 -0.97 -15.11 -3.36
N TRP A 314 -0.77 -15.97 -2.36
CA TRP A 314 0.03 -17.19 -2.51
C TRP A 314 -0.37 -17.93 -3.77
N GLY A 315 0.61 -18.45 -4.53
CA GLY A 315 0.37 -19.22 -5.75
C GLY A 315 -0.68 -20.29 -5.52
N GLY A 316 -1.69 -20.33 -6.37
CA GLY A 316 -2.77 -21.27 -6.22
C GLY A 316 -3.86 -21.10 -7.27
N SER A 317 -4.58 -22.19 -7.57
CA SER A 317 -5.56 -22.25 -8.67
C SER A 317 -6.79 -21.37 -8.46
N TRP A 318 -7.02 -20.88 -7.27
CA TRP A 318 -8.22 -20.13 -6.93
C TRP A 318 -8.03 -18.60 -6.93
N PHE A 319 -6.78 -18.14 -6.85
CA PHE A 319 -6.45 -16.71 -6.91
C PHE A 319 -5.52 -16.35 -8.08
N ASP A 320 -4.92 -17.31 -8.74
CA ASP A 320 -4.03 -17.06 -9.89
C ASP A 320 -2.88 -16.09 -9.57
N GLY A 321 -2.15 -16.36 -8.47
CA GLY A 321 -0.97 -15.60 -8.07
C GLY A 321 0.09 -15.58 -9.15
N LYS A 322 0.35 -14.40 -9.74
CA LYS A 322 1.25 -14.22 -10.89
C LYS A 322 2.52 -13.45 -10.56
N GLY A 323 2.56 -12.86 -9.39
CA GLY A 323 3.62 -11.94 -8.98
C GLY A 323 3.39 -10.50 -9.47
N TYR A 324 3.96 -9.57 -8.76
CA TYR A 324 3.74 -8.13 -8.99
C TYR A 324 4.36 -7.60 -10.29
N ALA A 325 5.35 -8.26 -10.86
CA ALA A 325 5.88 -7.90 -12.18
C ALA A 325 4.79 -8.04 -13.25
N GLU A 326 4.03 -9.14 -13.23
CA GLU A 326 2.90 -9.36 -14.14
C GLU A 326 1.72 -8.44 -13.82
N ALA A 327 1.45 -8.19 -12.54
CA ALA A 327 0.44 -7.22 -12.12
C ALA A 327 0.72 -5.81 -12.68
N ARG A 328 1.98 -5.37 -12.68
CA ARG A 328 2.39 -4.09 -13.30
C ARG A 328 2.30 -4.09 -14.82
N ARG A 329 2.50 -5.23 -15.47
CA ARG A 329 2.38 -5.34 -16.92
C ARG A 329 0.93 -5.20 -17.39
N THR A 330 -0.03 -5.67 -16.61
CA THR A 330 -1.46 -5.63 -16.94
C THR A 330 -2.14 -4.33 -16.47
N ARG A 331 -1.71 -3.80 -15.31
CA ARG A 331 -2.12 -2.49 -14.78
C ARG A 331 -0.97 -1.50 -14.98
N ASP A 332 -0.73 -1.14 -16.22
CA ASP A 332 0.39 -0.32 -16.66
C ASP A 332 0.11 1.20 -16.59
N ALA A 333 0.98 2.00 -17.19
CA ALA A 333 0.84 3.44 -17.27
C ALA A 333 -0.42 3.89 -18.03
N ALA A 334 -0.85 3.14 -19.04
CA ALA A 334 -2.08 3.46 -19.79
C ALA A 334 -3.33 3.18 -18.95
N TYR A 335 -3.32 2.05 -18.18
CA TYR A 335 -4.35 1.75 -17.20
C TYR A 335 -4.53 2.92 -16.21
N GLU A 336 -3.45 3.39 -15.58
CA GLU A 336 -3.52 4.49 -14.62
C GLU A 336 -4.09 5.76 -15.25
N ARG A 337 -3.59 6.14 -16.43
CA ARG A 337 -4.04 7.34 -17.12
C ARG A 337 -5.53 7.24 -17.49
N ARG A 338 -5.95 6.10 -18.03
CA ARG A 338 -7.34 5.89 -18.46
C ARG A 338 -8.32 6.01 -17.29
N PHE A 339 -8.05 5.37 -16.17
CA PHE A 339 -8.96 5.34 -15.03
C PHE A 339 -8.95 6.66 -14.25
N TYR A 340 -7.79 7.22 -13.96
CA TYR A 340 -7.73 8.48 -13.19
C TYR A 340 -8.19 9.69 -13.97
N LEU A 341 -7.92 9.79 -15.26
CA LEU A 341 -8.50 10.85 -16.08
C LEU A 341 -10.02 10.69 -16.25
N THR A 342 -10.54 9.46 -16.28
CA THR A 342 -12.00 9.23 -16.28
C THR A 342 -12.61 9.65 -14.94
N ASN A 343 -11.97 9.39 -13.81
CA ASN A 343 -12.44 9.89 -12.52
C ASN A 343 -12.50 11.42 -12.50
N LEU A 344 -11.45 12.09 -12.96
CA LEU A 344 -11.43 13.55 -13.08
C LEU A 344 -12.53 14.06 -14.01
N ALA A 345 -12.76 13.38 -15.15
CA ALA A 345 -13.85 13.69 -16.09
C ALA A 345 -15.24 13.54 -15.47
N ASN A 346 -15.39 12.69 -14.48
CA ASN A 346 -16.62 12.51 -13.71
C ASN A 346 -16.73 13.45 -12.48
N GLY A 347 -15.80 14.39 -12.32
CA GLY A 347 -15.85 15.42 -11.27
C GLY A 347 -15.33 14.93 -9.90
N ILE A 348 -14.56 13.85 -9.86
CA ILE A 348 -13.84 13.46 -8.64
C ILE A 348 -12.66 14.39 -8.46
N THR A 349 -12.57 15.02 -7.30
CA THR A 349 -11.51 15.98 -6.93
C THR A 349 -10.74 15.57 -5.68
N LEU A 350 -11.17 14.51 -5.00
CA LEU A 350 -10.45 13.90 -3.89
C LEU A 350 -10.07 12.48 -4.30
N HIS A 351 -8.79 12.27 -4.55
CA HIS A 351 -8.24 10.99 -4.96
C HIS A 351 -7.27 10.43 -3.93
N ASN A 352 -7.32 9.13 -3.72
CA ASN A 352 -6.25 8.39 -3.05
C ASN A 352 -5.88 7.15 -3.87
N VAL A 353 -4.62 7.11 -4.32
CA VAL A 353 -4.08 5.99 -5.11
C VAL A 353 -3.73 4.85 -4.16
N TYR A 354 -4.48 3.77 -4.20
CA TYR A 354 -4.26 2.60 -3.36
C TYR A 354 -3.66 1.45 -4.19
N MET A 355 -2.33 1.12 -4.07
CA MET A 355 -1.26 1.73 -3.27
C MET A 355 -0.38 2.58 -4.18
N THR A 356 0.21 3.62 -3.61
CA THR A 356 1.33 4.34 -4.24
C THR A 356 2.67 3.70 -3.87
N PHE A 357 2.78 3.21 -2.63
CA PHE A 357 3.86 2.36 -2.13
C PHE A 357 3.28 1.28 -1.22
N GLY A 358 3.36 0.04 -1.62
CA GLY A 358 2.80 -1.08 -0.87
C GLY A 358 3.67 -1.55 0.29
N GLY A 359 4.96 -1.78 0.05
CA GLY A 359 5.92 -2.25 1.04
C GLY A 359 5.88 -3.75 1.28
N THR A 360 6.30 -4.17 2.47
CA THR A 360 6.48 -5.57 2.87
C THR A 360 5.62 -5.90 4.10
N SER A 361 4.83 -6.94 4.03
CA SER A 361 4.16 -7.52 5.21
C SER A 361 5.13 -8.44 5.95
N TRP A 362 6.06 -7.84 6.69
CA TRP A 362 7.11 -8.55 7.42
C TRP A 362 6.57 -9.35 8.62
N GLY A 363 7.34 -10.34 9.07
CA GLY A 363 6.95 -11.17 10.20
C GLY A 363 5.64 -11.91 9.97
N TRP A 364 4.78 -11.88 10.99
CA TRP A 364 3.45 -12.49 10.99
C TRP A 364 2.33 -11.48 10.70
N LEU A 365 2.65 -10.40 9.98
CA LEU A 365 1.72 -9.31 9.64
C LEU A 365 0.69 -9.64 8.55
N PRO A 366 1.02 -10.43 7.48
CA PRO A 366 0.09 -10.61 6.38
C PRO A 366 -1.13 -11.46 6.76
N ALA A 367 -2.28 -11.18 6.17
CA ALA A 367 -3.42 -12.07 6.21
C ALA A 367 -3.11 -13.42 5.52
N PRO A 368 -3.81 -14.52 5.83
CA PRO A 368 -3.46 -15.85 5.36
C PRO A 368 -3.38 -16.00 3.83
N ALA A 369 -4.13 -15.18 3.10
CA ALA A 369 -4.24 -15.30 1.63
C ALA A 369 -3.04 -14.71 0.89
N VAL A 370 -2.28 -13.79 1.48
CA VAL A 370 -1.21 -13.04 0.81
C VAL A 370 0.17 -13.44 1.32
N TYR A 371 1.16 -13.38 0.42
CA TYR A 371 2.54 -13.63 0.78
C TYR A 371 3.23 -12.36 1.32
N THR A 372 4.51 -12.47 1.65
CA THR A 372 5.25 -11.43 2.38
C THR A 372 5.32 -10.10 1.65
N SER A 373 5.59 -10.09 0.33
CA SER A 373 5.58 -8.84 -0.44
C SER A 373 4.16 -8.27 -0.53
N TYR A 374 4.03 -6.99 -0.26
CA TYR A 374 2.82 -6.22 -0.52
C TYR A 374 3.11 -5.10 -1.53
N ASP A 375 3.95 -5.38 -2.50
CA ASP A 375 4.32 -4.44 -3.57
C ASP A 375 3.09 -3.81 -4.26
N TYR A 376 1.99 -4.56 -4.34
CA TYR A 376 0.69 -4.16 -4.87
C TYR A 376 0.71 -3.82 -6.38
N GLY A 377 1.84 -3.96 -7.05
CA GLY A 377 2.05 -3.45 -8.41
C GLY A 377 2.04 -1.91 -8.44
N ALA A 378 2.44 -1.26 -7.37
CA ALA A 378 2.34 0.17 -7.14
C ALA A 378 3.24 1.02 -8.05
N ALA A 379 3.07 2.35 -8.00
CA ALA A 379 3.90 3.31 -8.74
C ALA A 379 5.34 3.37 -8.23
N PHE A 380 5.57 3.10 -6.95
CA PHE A 380 6.87 2.76 -6.38
C PHE A 380 6.88 1.29 -6.00
N ASP A 381 7.87 0.53 -6.48
CA ASP A 381 8.01 -0.88 -6.13
C ASP A 381 8.39 -1.07 -4.65
N GLU A 382 8.38 -2.32 -4.18
CA GLU A 382 8.74 -2.67 -2.81
C GLU A 382 10.16 -2.21 -2.42
N ALA A 383 11.09 -2.13 -3.38
CA ALA A 383 12.43 -1.59 -3.21
C ALA A 383 12.51 -0.05 -3.28
N ARG A 384 11.38 0.63 -3.37
CA ARG A 384 11.22 2.09 -3.45
C ARG A 384 11.70 2.72 -4.77
N ASN A 385 11.83 1.92 -5.83
CA ASN A 385 12.16 2.43 -7.16
C ASN A 385 10.91 2.91 -7.88
N ALA A 386 11.10 3.89 -8.76
CA ALA A 386 10.06 4.33 -9.68
C ALA A 386 9.73 3.24 -10.72
N THR A 387 8.45 2.96 -10.92
CA THR A 387 7.96 2.08 -11.98
C THR A 387 7.42 2.92 -13.15
N PRO A 388 7.17 2.33 -14.35
CA PRO A 388 6.58 3.06 -15.48
C PRO A 388 5.22 3.71 -15.16
N LYS A 389 4.48 3.19 -14.19
CA LYS A 389 3.20 3.74 -13.72
C LYS A 389 3.33 5.14 -13.12
N LEU A 390 4.53 5.50 -12.67
CA LEU A 390 4.76 6.79 -12.04
C LEU A 390 4.66 7.97 -13.03
N ALA A 391 4.91 7.75 -14.32
CA ALA A 391 4.86 8.82 -15.32
C ALA A 391 3.49 9.49 -15.41
N PRO A 392 2.37 8.77 -15.62
CA PRO A 392 1.04 9.41 -15.60
C PRO A 392 0.68 9.98 -14.22
N MET A 393 1.06 9.33 -13.13
CA MET A 393 0.81 9.84 -11.78
C MET A 393 1.50 11.18 -11.54
N HIS A 394 2.75 11.30 -11.96
CA HIS A 394 3.52 12.56 -11.91
C HIS A 394 2.83 13.66 -12.74
N GLN A 395 2.49 13.37 -14.00
CA GLN A 395 1.87 14.34 -14.90
C GLN A 395 0.51 14.83 -14.36
N ILE A 396 -0.34 13.92 -13.88
CA ILE A 396 -1.63 14.26 -13.28
C ILE A 396 -1.41 15.04 -11.98
N GLY A 397 -0.53 14.61 -11.11
CA GLY A 397 -0.24 15.29 -9.85
C GLY A 397 0.26 16.72 -10.06
N GLN A 398 1.17 16.94 -11.00
CA GLN A 398 1.66 18.27 -11.34
C GLN A 398 0.56 19.13 -12.00
N LEU A 399 -0.23 18.57 -12.89
CA LEU A 399 -1.38 19.26 -13.50
C LEU A 399 -2.36 19.77 -12.43
N LEU A 400 -2.76 18.91 -11.49
CA LEU A 400 -3.71 19.25 -10.42
C LEU A 400 -3.18 20.33 -9.46
N ARG A 401 -1.86 20.45 -9.32
CA ARG A 401 -1.23 21.49 -8.50
C ARG A 401 -1.08 22.84 -9.22
N HIS A 402 -0.90 22.84 -10.54
CA HIS A 402 -0.54 24.05 -11.29
C HIS A 402 -1.67 24.58 -12.16
N VAL A 403 -2.80 23.87 -12.27
CA VAL A 403 -3.99 24.30 -13.02
C VAL A 403 -5.20 24.36 -12.08
N PRO A 404 -5.40 25.51 -11.40
CA PRO A 404 -6.43 25.65 -10.36
C PRO A 404 -7.86 25.53 -10.91
N ASP A 405 -8.05 25.66 -12.21
CA ASP A 405 -9.34 25.51 -12.88
C ASP A 405 -9.97 24.14 -12.64
N LEU A 406 -9.16 23.11 -12.45
CA LEU A 406 -9.60 21.72 -12.24
C LEU A 406 -10.35 21.51 -10.92
N ALA A 407 -10.20 22.44 -9.97
CA ALA A 407 -10.86 22.35 -8.68
C ALA A 407 -12.36 22.74 -8.73
N LYS A 408 -12.85 23.26 -9.87
CA LYS A 408 -14.24 23.70 -10.02
C LYS A 408 -14.70 23.53 -11.47
N LEU A 409 -15.05 22.31 -11.84
CA LEU A 409 -15.51 21.99 -13.19
C LEU A 409 -16.98 21.56 -13.18
N ASN A 410 -17.72 22.01 -14.18
CA ASN A 410 -19.05 21.53 -14.53
C ASN A 410 -18.99 20.78 -15.85
N ARG A 411 -19.88 19.80 -16.02
CA ARG A 411 -20.13 19.22 -17.35
C ARG A 411 -20.58 20.33 -18.31
N ALA A 412 -19.96 20.39 -19.47
CA ALA A 412 -20.26 21.37 -20.51
C ALA A 412 -21.05 20.74 -21.68
N ARG A 413 -21.26 21.50 -22.75
CA ARG A 413 -21.94 20.99 -23.96
C ARG A 413 -21.23 19.77 -24.53
N THR A 414 -21.96 18.87 -25.14
CA THR A 414 -21.38 17.70 -25.80
C THR A 414 -20.42 18.13 -26.91
N VAL A 415 -19.24 17.55 -26.91
CA VAL A 415 -18.23 17.60 -27.95
C VAL A 415 -17.98 16.17 -28.41
N ARG A 416 -17.94 15.95 -29.73
CA ARG A 416 -17.73 14.61 -30.28
C ARG A 416 -16.40 14.54 -31.00
N ALA A 417 -15.76 13.40 -30.86
CA ALA A 417 -14.64 13.00 -31.68
C ALA A 417 -15.15 12.60 -33.08
N THR A 418 -14.35 12.84 -34.12
CA THR A 418 -14.68 12.37 -35.49
C THR A 418 -14.66 10.86 -35.61
N ASP A 419 -13.90 10.17 -34.74
CA ASP A 419 -13.94 8.71 -34.61
C ASP A 419 -14.69 8.32 -33.29
N GLU A 420 -15.81 7.63 -33.45
CA GLU A 420 -16.72 7.29 -32.35
C GLU A 420 -16.13 6.31 -31.32
N ARG A 421 -15.01 5.64 -31.63
CA ARG A 421 -14.27 4.81 -30.65
C ARG A 421 -13.69 5.64 -29.53
N VAL A 422 -13.49 6.94 -29.72
CA VAL A 422 -13.01 7.87 -28.72
C VAL A 422 -14.17 8.58 -28.03
N LYS A 423 -14.39 8.26 -26.75
CA LYS A 423 -15.36 8.97 -25.92
C LYS A 423 -14.78 10.28 -25.42
N VAL A 424 -15.52 11.37 -25.57
CA VAL A 424 -15.09 12.71 -25.13
C VAL A 424 -15.92 13.19 -23.95
N TYR A 425 -15.24 13.57 -22.87
CA TYR A 425 -15.83 14.28 -21.73
C TYR A 425 -15.43 15.74 -21.82
N HIS A 426 -16.41 16.62 -21.93
CA HIS A 426 -16.20 18.07 -22.00
C HIS A 426 -16.64 18.72 -20.68
N LEU A 427 -15.72 19.38 -20.02
CA LEU A 427 -15.90 20.07 -18.75
C LEU A 427 -15.50 21.55 -18.92
N ALA A 428 -16.14 22.44 -18.16
CA ALA A 428 -15.81 23.85 -18.15
C ALA A 428 -15.80 24.42 -16.74
N ASN A 429 -14.86 25.32 -16.49
CA ASN A 429 -14.82 26.09 -15.25
C ASN A 429 -15.81 27.25 -15.34
N PRO A 430 -16.81 27.35 -14.43
CA PRO A 430 -17.82 28.39 -14.47
C PRO A 430 -17.31 29.79 -14.12
N ASP A 431 -16.14 29.92 -13.50
CA ASP A 431 -15.59 31.21 -13.08
C ASP A 431 -14.64 31.79 -14.14
N THR A 432 -13.85 30.94 -14.79
CA THR A 432 -12.76 31.36 -15.70
C THR A 432 -13.08 31.16 -17.18
N GLY A 433 -14.05 30.28 -17.50
CA GLY A 433 -14.35 29.86 -18.84
C GLY A 433 -13.33 28.89 -19.45
N ALA A 434 -12.41 28.35 -18.67
CA ALA A 434 -11.49 27.32 -19.13
C ALA A 434 -12.22 26.01 -19.41
N HIS A 435 -11.80 25.31 -20.47
CA HIS A 435 -12.34 24.03 -20.92
C HIS A 435 -11.33 22.90 -20.79
N VAL A 436 -11.81 21.73 -20.40
CA VAL A 436 -11.03 20.49 -20.33
C VAL A 436 -11.77 19.41 -21.15
N TYR A 437 -11.02 18.70 -21.97
CA TYR A 437 -11.51 17.57 -22.75
C TYR A 437 -10.73 16.33 -22.33
N VAL A 438 -11.42 15.33 -21.78
CA VAL A 438 -10.82 14.01 -21.56
C VAL A 438 -11.28 13.08 -22.68
N LEU A 439 -10.32 12.61 -23.46
CA LEU A 439 -10.51 11.67 -24.55
C LEU A 439 -10.16 10.28 -24.06
N ARG A 440 -11.10 9.35 -24.14
CA ARG A 440 -10.91 7.96 -23.69
C ARG A 440 -11.10 7.01 -24.84
N ASN A 441 -10.13 6.13 -25.02
CA ASN A 441 -10.15 5.02 -25.98
C ASN A 441 -10.15 3.69 -25.23
N ASP A 442 -11.26 2.96 -25.29
CA ASP A 442 -11.38 1.63 -24.66
C ASP A 442 -11.06 0.50 -25.64
N SER A 443 -10.79 0.80 -26.92
CA SER A 443 -10.44 -0.18 -27.95
C SER A 443 -9.01 -0.70 -27.81
N GLY A 444 -8.73 -1.84 -28.42
CA GLY A 444 -7.39 -2.45 -28.45
C GLY A 444 -6.42 -1.81 -29.45
N GLU A 445 -6.81 -0.75 -30.13
CA GLU A 445 -6.00 -0.06 -31.15
C GLU A 445 -5.87 1.42 -30.86
N ALA A 446 -4.78 2.03 -31.29
CA ALA A 446 -4.63 3.48 -31.25
C ALA A 446 -5.60 4.14 -32.26
N VAL A 447 -6.25 5.22 -31.85
CA VAL A 447 -7.23 5.93 -32.67
C VAL A 447 -6.79 7.36 -32.86
N SER A 448 -6.70 7.80 -34.12
CA SER A 448 -6.49 9.22 -34.49
C SER A 448 -7.83 9.89 -34.81
N THR A 449 -8.08 11.00 -34.14
CA THR A 449 -9.36 11.71 -34.22
C THR A 449 -9.16 13.23 -34.19
N THR A 450 -10.20 13.99 -34.49
CA THR A 450 -10.24 15.46 -34.32
C THR A 450 -11.46 15.84 -33.47
N LEU A 451 -11.50 17.06 -32.95
CA LEU A 451 -12.62 17.62 -32.19
C LEU A 451 -13.10 18.94 -32.81
N PRO A 452 -13.82 18.90 -33.96
CA PRO A 452 -14.24 20.12 -34.66
C PRO A 452 -15.11 21.03 -33.80
N ASP A 453 -16.00 20.46 -32.98
CA ASP A 453 -16.86 21.22 -32.07
C ASP A 453 -16.07 22.03 -31.02
N ALA A 454 -14.81 21.65 -30.78
CA ALA A 454 -13.88 22.35 -29.86
C ALA A 454 -12.87 23.22 -30.62
N GLY A 455 -12.93 23.27 -31.97
CA GLY A 455 -11.96 23.99 -32.80
C GLY A 455 -10.58 23.32 -32.81
N ILE A 456 -10.50 22.00 -32.57
CA ILE A 456 -9.29 21.20 -32.66
C ILE A 456 -9.39 20.33 -33.92
N ASP A 457 -8.96 20.91 -35.05
CA ASP A 457 -9.08 20.28 -36.36
C ASP A 457 -7.85 19.49 -36.78
N VAL A 458 -6.82 19.47 -35.94
CA VAL A 458 -5.62 18.66 -36.15
C VAL A 458 -5.79 17.27 -35.51
N PRO A 459 -5.17 16.24 -36.12
CA PRO A 459 -5.26 14.88 -35.57
C PRO A 459 -4.68 14.77 -34.15
N VAL A 460 -5.46 14.18 -33.28
CA VAL A 460 -5.05 13.79 -31.91
C VAL A 460 -5.10 12.27 -31.82
N THR A 461 -3.98 11.64 -31.54
CA THR A 461 -3.92 10.19 -31.35
C THR A 461 -4.16 9.83 -29.90
N VAL A 462 -5.17 8.99 -29.63
CA VAL A 462 -5.42 8.39 -28.33
C VAL A 462 -5.00 6.92 -28.40
N PRO A 463 -3.96 6.50 -27.65
CA PRO A 463 -3.47 5.13 -27.72
C PRO A 463 -4.52 4.09 -27.29
N ALA A 464 -4.26 2.84 -27.60
CA ALA A 464 -5.11 1.71 -27.20
C ALA A 464 -5.28 1.64 -25.68
N ARG A 465 -6.51 1.46 -25.21
CA ARG A 465 -6.87 1.33 -23.77
C ARG A 465 -6.27 2.43 -22.89
N ASP A 466 -6.32 3.66 -23.38
CA ASP A 466 -5.70 4.83 -22.74
C ASP A 466 -6.62 6.05 -22.75
N ALA A 467 -6.18 7.15 -22.13
CA ALA A 467 -6.87 8.43 -22.17
C ALA A 467 -5.90 9.58 -22.35
N LYS A 468 -6.42 10.71 -22.82
CA LYS A 468 -5.71 11.99 -22.94
C LYS A 468 -6.52 13.12 -22.33
N LEU A 469 -5.84 14.08 -21.73
CA LEU A 469 -6.45 15.33 -21.30
C LEU A 469 -5.94 16.46 -22.19
N LEU A 470 -6.86 17.17 -22.84
CA LEU A 470 -6.61 18.38 -23.60
C LEU A 470 -7.25 19.56 -22.87
N ALA A 471 -6.76 20.76 -23.12
CA ALA A 471 -7.27 21.96 -22.49
C ALA A 471 -7.43 23.12 -23.49
N ALA A 472 -8.39 24.00 -23.22
CA ALA A 472 -8.60 25.23 -23.95
C ALA A 472 -9.04 26.36 -22.99
N GLY A 473 -8.74 27.60 -23.33
CA GLY A 473 -9.10 28.78 -22.52
C GLY A 473 -8.36 28.91 -21.21
N LEU A 474 -7.33 28.09 -20.93
CA LEU A 474 -6.53 28.17 -19.70
C LEU A 474 -5.65 29.42 -19.70
N LYS A 475 -5.53 30.06 -18.55
CA LYS A 475 -4.51 31.09 -18.30
C LYS A 475 -3.17 30.47 -17.98
N LEU A 476 -2.18 30.72 -18.83
CA LEU A 476 -0.79 30.29 -18.66
C LEU A 476 0.07 31.53 -18.37
N GLY A 477 0.23 31.86 -17.11
CA GLY A 477 0.80 33.15 -16.73
C GLY A 477 -0.09 34.29 -17.27
N ARG A 478 0.47 35.13 -18.16
CA ARG A 478 -0.24 36.28 -18.74
C ARG A 478 -0.90 35.99 -20.10
N ARG A 479 -0.73 34.78 -20.64
CA ARG A 479 -1.30 34.39 -21.94
C ARG A 479 -2.49 33.44 -21.80
N THR A 480 -3.30 33.35 -22.83
CA THR A 480 -4.40 32.40 -22.92
C THR A 480 -4.00 31.26 -23.84
N LEU A 481 -4.16 30.04 -23.38
CA LEU A 481 -4.11 28.84 -24.21
C LEU A 481 -5.40 28.74 -25.02
N VAL A 482 -5.35 28.90 -26.36
CA VAL A 482 -6.51 28.66 -27.23
C VAL A 482 -6.88 27.16 -27.15
N HIS A 483 -5.93 26.28 -27.42
CA HIS A 483 -6.03 24.85 -27.18
C HIS A 483 -4.65 24.16 -27.19
N SER A 484 -4.58 22.94 -26.67
CA SER A 484 -3.45 22.04 -26.83
C SER A 484 -3.90 20.64 -27.26
N THR A 485 -3.05 19.92 -28.00
CA THR A 485 -3.26 18.50 -28.37
C THR A 485 -2.56 17.54 -27.40
N VAL A 486 -1.84 18.07 -26.42
CA VAL A 486 -1.12 17.36 -25.38
C VAL A 486 -1.44 17.94 -24.02
N GLN A 487 -1.20 17.18 -22.96
CA GLN A 487 -1.60 17.54 -21.61
C GLN A 487 -0.76 18.70 -21.07
N PRO A 488 -1.36 19.82 -20.62
CA PRO A 488 -0.63 20.78 -19.79
C PRO A 488 -0.24 20.12 -18.49
N MET A 489 0.98 20.37 -18.00
CA MET A 489 1.50 19.78 -16.78
C MET A 489 1.85 20.83 -15.71
N VAL A 490 2.54 21.91 -16.12
CA VAL A 490 2.98 22.96 -15.21
C VAL A 490 2.70 24.32 -15.84
N SER A 491 2.23 25.27 -15.04
CA SER A 491 2.20 26.68 -15.37
C SER A 491 2.67 27.48 -14.15
N LEU A 492 3.76 28.23 -14.31
CA LEU A 492 4.33 29.04 -13.25
C LEU A 492 5.03 30.29 -13.81
N THR A 493 5.31 31.26 -12.95
CA THR A 493 6.12 32.46 -13.31
C THR A 493 7.43 32.43 -12.52
N ALA A 494 8.54 32.20 -13.21
CA ALA A 494 9.87 32.19 -12.62
C ALA A 494 10.65 33.45 -13.03
N GLY A 495 10.94 34.32 -12.07
CA GLY A 495 11.69 35.55 -12.29
C GLY A 495 10.94 36.55 -13.18
N ARG A 496 11.32 36.64 -14.45
CA ARG A 496 10.73 37.58 -15.41
C ARG A 496 10.03 36.88 -16.57
N GLN A 497 9.80 35.58 -16.51
CA GLN A 497 9.17 34.84 -17.57
C GLN A 497 8.10 33.90 -17.06
N ASP A 498 7.06 33.73 -17.84
CA ASP A 498 6.08 32.69 -17.63
C ASP A 498 6.63 31.39 -18.24
N ILE A 499 6.39 30.25 -17.59
CA ILE A 499 6.81 28.93 -18.04
C ILE A 499 5.59 28.02 -18.10
N ALA A 500 5.37 27.42 -19.27
CA ALA A 500 4.36 26.39 -19.42
C ALA A 500 5.00 25.09 -19.93
N VAL A 501 4.66 23.98 -19.28
CA VAL A 501 5.15 22.64 -19.65
C VAL A 501 3.97 21.83 -20.17
N PHE A 502 4.18 21.20 -21.32
CA PHE A 502 3.24 20.29 -21.95
C PHE A 502 3.88 18.91 -22.08
N ALA A 503 3.14 17.88 -21.72
CA ALA A 503 3.61 16.51 -21.71
C ALA A 503 2.73 15.59 -22.58
N GLY A 504 3.37 14.60 -23.20
CA GLY A 504 2.70 13.60 -23.99
C GLY A 504 3.58 12.39 -24.24
N ARG A 505 3.15 11.50 -25.11
CA ARG A 505 3.89 10.29 -25.39
C ARG A 505 5.05 10.54 -26.34
N ARG A 506 6.10 9.78 -26.18
CA ARG A 506 7.22 9.79 -27.10
C ARG A 506 6.77 9.50 -28.53
N GLY A 507 7.22 10.31 -29.48
CA GLY A 507 6.87 10.21 -30.90
C GLY A 507 5.60 10.96 -31.29
N GLU A 508 4.85 11.55 -30.35
CA GLU A 508 3.71 12.41 -30.68
C GLU A 508 4.17 13.77 -31.21
N MET A 509 3.37 14.35 -32.09
CA MET A 509 3.48 15.75 -32.51
C MET A 509 2.57 16.59 -31.60
N ALA A 510 3.18 17.34 -30.71
CA ALA A 510 2.47 18.28 -29.85
C ALA A 510 2.10 19.55 -30.63
N GLN A 511 0.89 20.08 -30.38
CA GLN A 511 0.47 21.40 -30.83
C GLN A 511 -0.03 22.20 -29.64
N VAL A 512 0.46 23.42 -29.50
CA VAL A 512 -0.01 24.44 -28.55
C VAL A 512 -0.34 25.70 -29.29
N VAL A 513 -1.55 26.21 -29.10
CA VAL A 513 -2.00 27.45 -29.74
C VAL A 513 -2.23 28.50 -28.67
N LEU A 514 -1.51 29.61 -28.75
CA LEU A 514 -1.61 30.75 -27.83
C LEU A 514 -2.34 31.93 -28.51
N GLU A 515 -3.13 32.64 -27.72
CA GLU A 515 -3.70 33.92 -28.09
C GLU A 515 -2.62 35.00 -27.96
N CYS A 516 -2.44 35.82 -29.00
CA CYS A 516 -1.48 36.92 -29.08
C CYS A 516 -2.16 38.19 -29.53
N ALA A 517 -1.95 39.30 -28.81
CA ALA A 517 -2.50 40.63 -29.21
C ALA A 517 -1.76 41.20 -30.42
N ASP A 518 -0.43 41.04 -30.45
CA ASP A 518 0.44 41.46 -31.57
C ASP A 518 1.16 40.23 -32.14
N GLU A 519 1.78 40.40 -33.34
CA GLU A 519 2.56 39.35 -33.99
C GLU A 519 3.80 39.03 -33.13
N PRO A 520 3.92 37.78 -32.63
CA PRO A 520 5.01 37.43 -31.78
C PRO A 520 6.35 37.26 -32.50
N THR A 521 7.42 37.35 -31.72
CA THR A 521 8.78 36.95 -32.17
C THR A 521 9.20 35.68 -31.43
N PRO A 522 8.81 34.49 -31.93
CA PRO A 522 9.22 33.25 -31.28
C PRO A 522 10.69 32.93 -31.57
N MET A 523 11.41 32.43 -30.58
CA MET A 523 12.79 31.96 -30.73
C MET A 523 12.88 30.46 -30.46
N ARG A 524 13.39 29.72 -31.42
CA ARG A 524 13.83 28.34 -31.20
C ARG A 524 15.02 28.33 -30.30
N LEU A 525 14.94 27.59 -29.25
CA LEU A 525 16.09 27.27 -28.39
C LEU A 525 16.63 25.86 -28.66
N ASP A 526 15.80 25.01 -29.28
CA ASP A 526 16.15 23.67 -29.78
C ASP A 526 15.72 23.55 -31.27
N ALA A 527 16.33 22.65 -32.02
CA ALA A 527 16.20 22.63 -33.51
C ALA A 527 14.85 22.15 -34.04
N GLU A 528 14.04 21.46 -33.24
CA GLU A 528 12.88 20.71 -33.71
C GLU A 528 11.54 21.45 -33.68
N PRO A 529 11.24 22.40 -32.75
CA PRO A 529 9.97 23.11 -32.78
C PRO A 529 9.78 24.00 -34.02
N ALA A 530 8.53 24.04 -34.50
CA ALA A 530 8.10 24.94 -35.56
C ALA A 530 6.91 25.80 -35.10
N TRP A 531 6.66 26.94 -35.80
CA TRP A 531 5.53 27.78 -35.49
C TRP A 531 4.97 28.46 -36.70
N ALA A 532 3.71 28.87 -36.59
CA ALA A 532 3.03 29.74 -37.53
C ALA A 532 2.16 30.73 -36.75
N TYR A 533 2.11 31.97 -37.19
CA TYR A 533 1.21 32.99 -36.67
C TYR A 533 0.13 33.34 -37.70
N ASN A 534 -1.13 33.38 -37.26
CA ASN A 534 -2.24 33.80 -38.08
C ASN A 534 -3.39 34.30 -37.19
N LEU A 535 -3.95 35.48 -37.59
CA LEU A 535 -5.16 36.07 -37.01
C LEU A 535 -5.16 36.08 -35.44
N GLY A 536 -4.10 36.58 -34.85
CA GLY A 536 -3.99 36.71 -33.40
C GLY A 536 -3.69 35.39 -32.69
N LYS A 537 -3.28 34.34 -33.38
CA LYS A 537 -2.97 33.04 -32.83
C LYS A 537 -1.58 32.56 -33.23
N LEU A 538 -0.76 32.28 -32.26
CA LEU A 538 0.52 31.59 -32.42
C LEU A 538 0.35 30.10 -32.27
N ASN A 539 0.56 29.35 -33.31
CA ASN A 539 0.57 27.89 -33.32
C ASN A 539 2.00 27.39 -33.21
N ILE A 540 2.33 26.65 -32.16
CA ILE A 540 3.64 26.03 -31.92
C ILE A 540 3.47 24.51 -32.01
N THR A 541 4.33 23.86 -32.79
CA THR A 541 4.37 22.40 -32.93
C THR A 541 5.75 21.89 -32.54
N ALA A 542 5.81 20.76 -31.84
CA ALA A 542 7.05 20.11 -31.48
C ALA A 542 6.89 18.59 -31.42
N PRO A 543 7.85 17.81 -31.98
CA PRO A 543 7.85 16.38 -31.77
C PRO A 543 8.32 16.08 -30.34
N LEU A 544 7.69 15.12 -29.68
CA LEU A 544 8.02 14.74 -28.32
C LEU A 544 9.07 13.61 -28.30
N GLY A 545 10.12 13.77 -27.49
CA GLY A 545 11.09 12.70 -27.17
C GLY A 545 12.24 12.50 -28.15
N ALA A 546 12.42 13.35 -29.18
CA ALA A 546 13.53 13.20 -30.13
C ALA A 546 14.89 13.66 -29.55
N GLY A 547 14.88 14.64 -28.64
CA GLY A 547 16.12 15.21 -28.04
C GLY A 547 16.02 15.53 -26.54
N GLY A 548 15.01 15.00 -25.85
CA GLY A 548 14.70 15.37 -24.46
C GLY A 548 13.73 16.54 -24.40
N LEU A 549 14.07 17.60 -23.65
CA LEU A 549 13.20 18.78 -23.48
C LEU A 549 13.33 19.74 -24.67
N SER A 550 12.22 19.99 -25.36
CA SER A 550 12.16 21.00 -26.43
C SER A 550 11.68 22.34 -25.89
N ARG A 551 12.29 23.47 -26.33
CA ARG A 551 12.10 24.81 -25.77
C ARG A 551 11.79 25.82 -26.87
N VAL A 552 10.72 26.60 -26.66
CA VAL A 552 10.38 27.77 -27.47
C VAL A 552 10.17 28.96 -26.55
N ARG A 553 10.85 30.06 -26.83
CA ARG A 553 10.64 31.33 -26.12
C ARG A 553 9.81 32.27 -27.01
N VAL A 554 8.77 32.85 -26.43
CA VAL A 554 7.81 33.75 -27.11
C VAL A 554 7.90 35.10 -26.47
N GLU A 555 8.11 36.13 -27.33
CA GLU A 555 8.18 37.55 -26.96
C GLU A 555 7.43 38.40 -28.04
N GLY A 556 7.19 39.68 -27.78
CA GLY A 556 6.68 40.64 -28.78
C GLY A 556 5.23 40.48 -29.14
N ASP A 557 4.48 39.70 -28.40
CA ASP A 557 3.06 39.40 -28.68
C ASP A 557 2.05 40.33 -27.94
N GLY A 558 2.49 41.53 -27.61
CA GLY A 558 1.72 42.48 -26.80
C GLY A 558 1.80 42.24 -25.30
N VAL A 559 2.62 41.30 -24.86
CA VAL A 559 2.87 40.98 -23.43
C VAL A 559 4.32 41.25 -23.11
N ASP A 560 4.59 42.14 -22.13
CA ASP A 560 5.95 42.51 -21.72
C ASP A 560 6.74 41.37 -21.08
N THR A 561 6.08 40.34 -20.62
CA THR A 561 6.72 39.18 -19.97
C THR A 561 6.95 38.07 -20.97
N PRO A 562 8.18 37.68 -21.26
CA PRO A 562 8.46 36.50 -22.09
C PRO A 562 7.80 35.22 -21.57
N MET A 563 7.44 34.32 -22.48
CA MET A 563 6.96 32.99 -22.12
C MET A 563 7.90 31.92 -22.66
N LEU A 564 8.23 30.97 -21.84
CA LEU A 564 8.95 29.75 -22.18
C LEU A 564 7.96 28.59 -22.28
N VAL A 565 7.79 28.05 -23.46
CA VAL A 565 6.98 26.84 -23.71
C VAL A 565 7.91 25.65 -23.78
N LEU A 566 7.66 24.65 -22.93
CA LEU A 566 8.46 23.45 -22.80
C LEU A 566 7.62 22.24 -23.21
N PHE A 567 8.20 21.36 -24.02
CA PHE A 567 7.60 20.13 -24.47
C PHE A 567 8.41 18.93 -23.99
N ALA A 568 7.75 17.96 -23.37
CA ALA A 568 8.37 16.78 -22.78
C ALA A 568 7.60 15.51 -23.14
N ASP A 569 8.32 14.43 -23.42
CA ASP A 569 7.74 13.10 -23.41
C ASP A 569 7.63 12.57 -21.95
N ASP A 570 6.95 11.41 -21.76
CA ASP A 570 6.73 10.81 -20.45
C ASP A 570 8.04 10.69 -19.63
N ALA A 571 9.14 10.26 -20.24
CA ALA A 571 10.41 10.07 -19.56
C ALA A 571 11.10 11.41 -19.21
N THR A 572 10.99 12.40 -20.09
CA THR A 572 11.54 13.75 -19.88
C THR A 572 10.73 14.47 -18.80
N ALA A 573 9.40 14.32 -18.81
CA ALA A 573 8.50 14.90 -17.82
C ALA A 573 8.82 14.44 -16.39
N LEU A 574 9.19 13.16 -16.19
CA LEU A 574 9.63 12.63 -14.90
C LEU A 574 10.92 13.26 -14.34
N ARG A 575 11.57 14.13 -15.10
CA ARG A 575 12.80 14.83 -14.70
C ARG A 575 12.56 16.35 -14.56
N LEU A 576 11.31 16.79 -14.57
CA LEU A 576 10.91 18.18 -14.40
C LEU A 576 10.27 18.37 -13.02
N TRP A 577 10.86 19.21 -12.19
CA TRP A 577 10.55 19.38 -10.79
C TRP A 577 10.15 20.82 -10.49
N PRO A 578 8.86 21.17 -10.52
CA PRO A 578 8.39 22.45 -10.02
C PRO A 578 8.47 22.46 -8.49
N TRP A 579 8.90 23.59 -7.93
CA TRP A 579 9.10 23.73 -6.49
C TRP A 579 8.77 25.13 -6.00
N GLU A 580 7.96 25.23 -4.97
CA GLU A 580 7.60 26.51 -4.35
C GLU A 580 8.64 26.89 -3.28
N THR A 581 9.13 28.14 -3.37
CA THR A 581 9.95 28.77 -2.34
C THR A 581 9.30 30.07 -1.84
N PRO A 582 9.67 30.58 -0.65
CA PRO A 582 9.17 31.88 -0.17
C PRO A 582 9.45 33.06 -1.13
N SER A 583 10.48 32.94 -1.98
CA SER A 583 10.88 33.97 -2.95
C SER A 583 10.26 33.79 -4.34
N GLY A 584 9.44 32.76 -4.52
CA GLY A 584 8.79 32.42 -5.78
C GLY A 584 9.13 31.00 -6.25
N PRO A 585 8.46 30.53 -7.31
CA PRO A 585 8.63 29.18 -7.79
C PRO A 585 9.97 28.95 -8.51
N LEU A 586 10.44 27.70 -8.45
CA LEU A 586 11.53 27.15 -9.22
C LEU A 586 11.00 26.09 -10.18
N LEU A 587 11.65 25.92 -11.33
CA LEU A 587 11.57 24.71 -12.13
C LEU A 587 12.97 24.15 -12.29
N VAL A 588 13.16 22.89 -11.88
CA VAL A 588 14.44 22.18 -12.01
C VAL A 588 14.27 21.06 -13.01
N TYR A 589 15.22 20.91 -13.91
CA TYR A 589 15.26 19.83 -14.89
C TYR A 589 16.58 19.05 -14.79
N GLY A 590 16.48 17.74 -14.83
CA GLY A 590 17.64 16.87 -14.99
C GLY A 590 17.80 15.74 -13.98
N PRO A 591 17.80 15.97 -12.66
CA PRO A 591 17.95 14.90 -11.66
C PRO A 591 16.86 13.81 -11.76
N ALA A 592 17.17 12.62 -11.28
CA ALA A 592 16.19 11.54 -11.17
C ALA A 592 15.10 11.83 -10.13
N LEU A 593 15.45 12.60 -9.08
CA LEU A 593 14.52 13.08 -8.06
C LEU A 593 15.02 14.40 -7.48
N LEU A 594 14.12 15.35 -7.25
CA LEU A 594 14.35 16.53 -6.43
C LEU A 594 13.69 16.33 -5.07
N ARG A 595 14.46 16.29 -3.98
CA ARG A 595 13.95 16.10 -2.61
C ARG A 595 13.64 17.41 -1.93
N SER A 596 14.50 18.42 -2.14
CA SER A 596 14.28 19.76 -1.61
C SER A 596 14.92 20.82 -2.48
N ALA A 597 14.35 22.04 -2.42
CA ALA A 597 14.96 23.24 -2.98
C ALA A 597 14.75 24.41 -2.02
N GLU A 598 15.81 25.11 -1.72
CA GLU A 598 15.80 26.28 -0.83
C GLU A 598 16.59 27.42 -1.48
N LEU A 599 16.08 28.63 -1.40
CA LEU A 599 16.77 29.83 -1.85
C LEU A 599 17.29 30.62 -0.65
N ARG A 600 18.62 30.79 -0.58
CA ARG A 600 19.29 31.64 0.40
C ARG A 600 20.14 32.68 -0.32
N GLY A 601 19.76 33.95 -0.21
CA GLY A 601 20.38 35.03 -0.99
C GLY A 601 20.25 34.76 -2.50
N SER A 602 21.38 34.69 -3.21
CA SER A 602 21.44 34.39 -4.63
C SER A 602 21.73 32.92 -4.96
N THR A 603 21.78 32.07 -3.95
CA THR A 603 22.12 30.64 -4.11
C THR A 603 20.87 29.74 -3.96
N VAL A 604 20.64 28.89 -4.95
CA VAL A 604 19.66 27.81 -4.89
C VAL A 604 20.33 26.55 -4.36
N HIS A 605 19.88 26.08 -3.20
CA HIS A 605 20.35 24.85 -2.58
C HIS A 605 19.39 23.71 -2.95
N LEU A 606 19.87 22.75 -3.71
CA LEU A 606 19.12 21.59 -4.15
C LEU A 606 19.63 20.32 -3.48
N THR A 607 18.71 19.47 -3.05
CA THR A 607 19.03 18.09 -2.67
C THR A 607 18.19 17.12 -3.49
N GLY A 608 18.75 15.96 -3.81
CA GLY A 608 18.03 14.98 -4.60
C GLY A 608 18.91 13.81 -5.03
N ASP A 609 18.38 13.02 -5.97
CA ASP A 609 18.97 11.76 -6.39
C ASP A 609 19.37 11.80 -7.86
N THR A 610 20.51 11.16 -8.16
CA THR A 610 20.93 10.85 -9.52
C THR A 610 21.18 9.35 -9.66
N ILE A 611 20.70 8.76 -10.76
CA ILE A 611 20.98 7.35 -11.12
C ILE A 611 22.15 7.30 -12.09
N GLY A 612 22.01 7.90 -13.26
CA GLY A 612 23.08 8.11 -14.23
C GLY A 612 23.62 9.54 -14.20
N ALA A 613 24.71 9.79 -14.88
CA ALA A 613 25.18 11.15 -15.10
C ALA A 613 24.10 11.97 -15.83
N THR A 614 23.81 13.20 -15.35
CA THR A 614 22.69 13.99 -15.85
C THR A 614 22.97 15.49 -15.84
N GLY A 615 22.46 16.23 -16.82
CA GLY A 615 22.47 17.68 -16.80
C GLY A 615 21.64 18.24 -15.66
N LEU A 616 21.90 19.49 -15.31
CA LEU A 616 21.08 20.26 -14.38
C LEU A 616 20.75 21.61 -14.99
N GLU A 617 19.46 21.95 -15.02
CA GLU A 617 18.97 23.26 -15.48
C GLU A 617 17.96 23.79 -14.45
N VAL A 618 18.08 25.08 -14.08
CA VAL A 618 17.26 25.69 -13.01
C VAL A 618 16.73 27.03 -13.47
N TRP A 619 15.41 27.14 -13.59
CA TRP A 619 14.70 28.42 -13.74
C TRP A 619 14.16 28.87 -12.39
N GLY A 620 14.31 30.12 -12.03
CA GLY A 620 13.89 30.58 -10.72
C GLY A 620 13.72 32.10 -10.60
N PRO A 621 13.50 32.58 -9.36
CA PRO A 621 13.35 33.99 -9.07
C PRO A 621 14.53 34.84 -9.56
N ARG A 622 14.29 36.15 -9.70
CA ARG A 622 15.35 37.10 -10.07
C ARG A 622 16.51 37.07 -9.07
N GLY A 623 17.74 37.19 -9.57
CA GLY A 623 18.93 37.36 -8.75
C GLY A 623 19.59 36.07 -8.33
N ILE A 624 19.07 34.91 -8.73
CA ILE A 624 19.80 33.67 -8.55
C ILE A 624 21.02 33.62 -9.48
N THR A 625 22.18 33.29 -8.92
CA THR A 625 23.45 33.21 -9.67
C THR A 625 24.25 31.96 -9.36
N HIS A 626 23.90 31.26 -8.31
CA HIS A 626 24.61 30.07 -7.84
C HIS A 626 23.66 28.90 -7.57
N VAL A 627 24.19 27.71 -7.75
CA VAL A 627 23.48 26.45 -7.46
C VAL A 627 24.40 25.54 -6.63
N THR A 628 23.83 24.88 -5.64
CA THR A 628 24.49 23.74 -5.01
C THR A 628 23.64 22.49 -5.18
N TRP A 629 24.27 21.33 -5.34
CA TRP A 629 23.65 20.03 -5.40
C TRP A 629 24.20 19.11 -4.29
N ASN A 630 23.34 18.62 -3.42
CA ASN A 630 23.73 17.82 -2.25
C ASN A 630 24.91 18.45 -1.48
N GLY A 631 24.80 19.77 -1.22
CA GLY A 631 25.81 20.56 -0.50
C GLY A 631 27.07 20.95 -1.29
N ARG A 632 27.22 20.51 -2.54
CA ARG A 632 28.39 20.83 -3.38
C ARG A 632 28.06 21.92 -4.40
N PRO A 633 28.93 22.94 -4.60
CA PRO A 633 28.73 23.94 -5.64
C PRO A 633 28.69 23.32 -7.05
N VAL A 634 27.75 23.81 -7.86
CA VAL A 634 27.61 23.41 -9.27
C VAL A 634 27.94 24.62 -10.15
N PRO A 635 29.05 24.64 -10.89
CA PRO A 635 29.34 25.72 -11.82
C PRO A 635 28.30 25.80 -12.92
N CYS A 636 27.67 26.96 -13.09
CA CYS A 636 26.61 27.20 -14.05
C CYS A 636 26.89 28.40 -14.95
N ARG A 637 26.20 28.46 -16.11
CA ARG A 637 26.07 29.65 -16.96
C ARG A 637 24.60 29.98 -17.15
N ILE A 638 24.31 31.20 -17.50
CA ILE A 638 22.96 31.58 -17.93
C ILE A 638 22.76 31.08 -19.36
N SER A 639 21.67 30.34 -19.58
CA SER A 639 21.29 29.81 -20.89
C SER A 639 20.43 30.82 -21.66
N ALA A 640 20.18 30.56 -22.94
CA ALA A 640 19.27 31.33 -23.76
C ALA A 640 17.81 31.24 -23.28
N SER A 641 17.44 30.20 -22.55
CA SER A 641 16.12 30.06 -21.92
C SER A 641 15.98 30.84 -20.61
N GLY A 642 17.02 31.53 -20.17
CA GLY A 642 17.03 32.30 -18.92
C GLY A 642 17.28 31.45 -17.66
N SER A 643 17.69 30.20 -17.82
CA SER A 643 18.02 29.29 -16.72
C SER A 643 19.49 29.38 -16.31
N LEU A 644 19.79 28.88 -15.09
CA LEU A 644 21.14 28.46 -14.71
C LEU A 644 21.36 27.03 -15.22
N LEU A 645 22.26 26.88 -16.19
CA LEU A 645 22.60 25.59 -16.81
C LEU A 645 23.97 25.14 -16.32
N ALA A 646 24.05 23.95 -15.73
CA ALA A 646 25.28 23.36 -15.26
C ALA A 646 26.28 23.14 -16.40
N LEU A 647 27.55 23.50 -16.15
CA LEU A 647 28.63 23.36 -17.15
C LEU A 647 29.10 21.91 -17.31
N LYS A 648 28.85 21.07 -16.32
CA LYS A 648 29.14 19.63 -16.33
C LYS A 648 27.97 18.86 -15.80
N PRO A 649 27.73 17.64 -16.29
CA PRO A 649 26.70 16.77 -15.73
C PRO A 649 26.93 16.50 -14.23
N LEU A 650 25.87 16.40 -13.48
CA LEU A 650 25.89 15.81 -12.15
C LEU A 650 26.33 14.34 -12.26
N PRO A 651 27.16 13.85 -11.34
CA PRO A 651 27.60 12.45 -11.37
C PRO A 651 26.44 11.49 -11.11
N GLY A 652 26.47 10.34 -11.75
CA GLY A 652 25.58 9.23 -11.41
C GLY A 652 26.07 8.45 -10.20
N VAL A 653 25.31 7.44 -9.80
CA VAL A 653 25.65 6.54 -8.71
C VAL A 653 26.73 5.54 -9.15
N ILE A 654 27.67 5.28 -8.26
CA ILE A 654 28.55 4.11 -8.34
C ILE A 654 27.81 2.97 -7.62
N ARG A 655 27.45 1.95 -8.37
CA ARG A 655 26.71 0.81 -7.81
C ARG A 655 27.60 0.01 -6.87
N PRO A 656 27.18 -0.23 -5.62
CA PRO A 656 27.96 -1.02 -4.68
C PRO A 656 28.05 -2.48 -5.13
N ALA A 657 29.20 -3.12 -4.89
CA ALA A 657 29.34 -4.56 -4.98
C ALA A 657 28.74 -5.23 -3.75
N LEU A 658 28.10 -6.37 -3.95
CA LEU A 658 27.54 -7.16 -2.86
C LEU A 658 28.44 -8.38 -2.59
N PRO A 659 28.65 -8.76 -1.33
CA PRO A 659 29.40 -9.96 -0.98
C PRO A 659 28.61 -11.22 -1.33
N ALA A 660 29.32 -12.33 -1.53
CA ALA A 660 28.71 -13.65 -1.47
C ALA A 660 28.28 -13.97 -0.03
N LEU A 661 27.30 -14.83 0.12
CA LEU A 661 26.91 -15.39 1.40
C LEU A 661 27.64 -16.72 1.59
N ASP A 662 28.64 -16.73 2.43
CA ASP A 662 29.48 -17.88 2.74
C ASP A 662 29.61 -18.10 4.26
N GLY A 663 30.42 -19.06 4.68
CA GLY A 663 30.63 -19.35 6.09
C GLY A 663 29.35 -19.75 6.83
N TRP A 664 28.47 -20.47 6.15
CA TRP A 664 27.24 -20.94 6.72
C TRP A 664 27.46 -21.95 7.85
N ARG A 665 26.65 -21.81 8.89
CA ARG A 665 26.54 -22.74 9.98
C ARG A 665 25.13 -23.28 10.07
N ARG A 666 24.95 -24.52 10.47
CA ARG A 666 23.64 -25.16 10.57
C ARG A 666 23.45 -25.90 11.91
N ARG A 667 22.19 -25.96 12.33
CA ARG A 667 21.75 -26.77 13.48
C ARG A 667 20.35 -27.30 13.21
N THR A 668 20.16 -28.59 13.45
CA THR A 668 18.82 -29.16 13.43
C THR A 668 18.07 -28.85 14.71
N GLU A 669 16.79 -28.61 14.57
CA GLU A 669 15.86 -28.35 15.67
C GLU A 669 14.94 -29.58 15.91
N ASN A 670 13.94 -29.40 16.72
CA ASN A 670 12.87 -30.29 17.15
C ASN A 670 13.22 -31.19 18.36
N PRO A 671 13.80 -30.63 19.41
CA PRO A 671 13.95 -31.38 20.66
C PRO A 671 12.58 -31.76 21.24
N GLU A 672 11.54 -30.97 20.96
CA GLU A 672 10.16 -31.19 21.40
C GLU A 672 9.53 -32.49 20.86
N ALA A 673 10.11 -33.06 19.81
CA ALA A 673 9.69 -34.36 19.29
C ALA A 673 10.14 -35.53 20.20
N ALA A 674 11.22 -35.34 20.96
CA ALA A 674 11.76 -36.39 21.86
C ALA A 674 10.80 -36.65 23.02
N PRO A 675 10.55 -37.93 23.38
CA PRO A 675 9.64 -38.27 24.48
C PRO A 675 10.11 -37.79 25.86
N ASP A 676 11.42 -37.65 26.05
CA ASP A 676 12.07 -37.18 27.29
C ASP A 676 12.29 -35.67 27.35
N PHE A 677 11.82 -34.91 26.37
CA PHE A 677 11.88 -33.47 26.39
C PHE A 677 11.09 -32.87 27.56
N ASP A 678 11.72 -31.97 28.33
CA ASP A 678 11.08 -31.30 29.46
C ASP A 678 10.11 -30.21 29.02
N ASP A 679 8.82 -30.51 29.04
CA ASP A 679 7.73 -29.61 28.76
C ASP A 679 6.98 -29.13 30.01
N SER A 680 7.57 -29.34 31.21
CA SER A 680 6.95 -28.97 32.51
C SER A 680 6.62 -27.47 32.59
N GLY A 681 7.38 -26.63 31.90
CA GLY A 681 7.16 -25.19 31.80
C GLY A 681 6.07 -24.77 30.78
N TRP A 682 5.51 -25.72 30.03
CA TRP A 682 4.50 -25.40 29.01
C TRP A 682 3.11 -25.21 29.61
N THR A 683 2.25 -24.49 28.92
CA THR A 683 0.85 -24.29 29.34
C THR A 683 0.07 -25.59 29.20
N THR A 684 -0.63 -26.05 30.27
CA THR A 684 -1.58 -27.16 30.18
C THR A 684 -2.81 -26.71 29.35
N ALA A 685 -3.16 -27.50 28.35
CA ALA A 685 -4.31 -27.24 27.50
C ALA A 685 -5.55 -28.01 27.99
N ASP A 686 -6.22 -27.44 28.99
CA ASP A 686 -7.35 -28.10 29.72
C ASP A 686 -8.65 -27.31 29.70
N ARG A 687 -8.70 -26.14 28.98
CA ARG A 687 -9.90 -25.32 28.86
C ARG A 687 -11.07 -26.12 28.27
N LYS A 688 -12.28 -25.83 28.73
CA LYS A 688 -13.51 -26.48 28.26
C LYS A 688 -14.40 -25.55 27.45
N THR A 689 -14.13 -24.25 27.45
CA THR A 689 -14.90 -23.21 26.76
C THR A 689 -13.97 -22.27 26.02
N THR A 690 -14.47 -21.72 24.93
CA THR A 690 -13.77 -20.75 24.07
C THR A 690 -14.73 -19.69 23.58
N PHE A 691 -14.22 -18.56 23.12
CA PHE A 691 -14.94 -17.54 22.37
C PHE A 691 -14.77 -17.69 20.84
N SER A 692 -14.04 -18.72 20.40
CA SER A 692 -13.87 -19.03 18.98
C SER A 692 -15.20 -19.37 18.31
N THR A 693 -15.31 -19.05 17.02
CA THR A 693 -16.43 -19.50 16.18
C THR A 693 -16.32 -20.98 15.80
N THR A 694 -15.17 -21.63 16.08
CA THR A 694 -14.95 -23.06 15.82
C THR A 694 -15.50 -23.88 17.01
N PRO A 695 -16.35 -24.88 16.78
CA PRO A 695 -16.86 -25.73 17.85
C PRO A 695 -15.78 -26.62 18.47
N VAL A 696 -15.84 -26.82 19.77
CA VAL A 696 -15.01 -27.78 20.48
C VAL A 696 -15.65 -29.15 20.41
N PRO A 697 -14.95 -30.22 20.04
CA PRO A 697 -15.50 -31.58 20.03
C PRO A 697 -15.85 -32.07 21.43
N ASP A 698 -16.95 -32.81 21.55
CA ASP A 698 -17.41 -33.39 22.81
C ASP A 698 -16.30 -34.24 23.45
N GLY A 699 -16.09 -34.05 24.75
CA GLY A 699 -15.14 -34.81 25.54
C GLY A 699 -13.67 -34.40 25.38
N GLN A 700 -13.35 -33.44 24.50
CA GLN A 700 -11.99 -32.94 24.32
C GLN A 700 -11.79 -31.56 24.98
N PRO A 701 -10.57 -31.23 25.38
CA PRO A 701 -10.23 -29.84 25.77
C PRO A 701 -10.16 -28.94 24.53
N VAL A 702 -10.27 -27.63 24.74
CA VAL A 702 -9.93 -26.63 23.73
C VAL A 702 -8.42 -26.72 23.46
N LEU A 703 -8.03 -26.95 22.21
CA LEU A 703 -6.64 -26.99 21.78
C LEU A 703 -6.24 -25.76 20.95
N PHE A 704 -7.13 -24.77 20.84
CA PHE A 704 -6.91 -23.61 19.98
C PHE A 704 -5.82 -22.71 20.55
N ALA A 705 -4.83 -22.36 19.73
CA ALA A 705 -3.64 -21.63 20.16
C ALA A 705 -3.98 -20.28 20.81
N ASP A 706 -4.97 -19.58 20.28
CA ASP A 706 -5.38 -18.25 20.75
C ASP A 706 -5.95 -18.27 22.18
N ASP A 707 -6.65 -19.33 22.55
CA ASP A 707 -7.20 -19.50 23.90
C ASP A 707 -6.11 -19.56 24.97
N TYR A 708 -4.86 -19.86 24.57
CA TYR A 708 -3.69 -19.95 25.45
C TYR A 708 -2.71 -18.78 25.26
N GLY A 709 -3.10 -17.76 24.48
CA GLY A 709 -2.30 -16.55 24.27
C GLY A 709 -1.23 -16.66 23.19
N PHE A 710 -1.26 -17.71 22.36
CA PHE A 710 -0.30 -17.92 21.29
C PHE A 710 -0.93 -17.48 19.96
N HIS A 711 -0.85 -16.17 19.66
CA HIS A 711 -1.58 -15.55 18.56
C HIS A 711 -0.81 -15.55 17.22
N TYR A 712 0.51 -15.71 17.25
CA TYR A 712 1.35 -15.56 16.04
C TYR A 712 2.37 -16.69 15.93
N GLY A 713 2.60 -17.16 14.70
CA GLY A 713 3.63 -18.13 14.39
C GLY A 713 3.32 -19.56 14.77
N ASP A 714 4.35 -20.36 14.77
CA ASP A 714 4.29 -21.80 15.01
C ASP A 714 3.86 -22.12 16.43
N VAL A 715 3.16 -23.23 16.59
CA VAL A 715 2.69 -23.72 17.90
C VAL A 715 2.97 -25.20 18.02
N TRP A 716 3.58 -25.57 19.13
CA TRP A 716 3.81 -26.94 19.51
C TRP A 716 2.74 -27.45 20.46
N TYR A 717 2.36 -28.72 20.29
CA TYR A 717 1.47 -29.46 21.16
C TYR A 717 2.16 -30.75 21.57
N ARG A 718 2.04 -31.13 22.85
CA ARG A 718 2.48 -32.42 23.34
C ARG A 718 1.34 -33.05 24.10
N GLY A 719 0.90 -34.23 23.63
CA GLY A 719 -0.12 -35.06 24.27
C GLY A 719 0.52 -36.26 24.89
N GLU A 720 0.37 -36.41 26.19
CA GLU A 720 0.94 -37.51 26.97
C GLU A 720 -0.15 -38.42 27.51
N TRP A 721 0.08 -39.73 27.43
CA TRP A 721 -0.79 -40.75 28.01
C TRP A 721 0.00 -41.98 28.43
N GLU A 722 -0.61 -42.84 29.24
CA GLU A 722 -0.04 -44.10 29.71
C GLU A 722 -0.83 -45.29 29.17
N GLY A 723 -0.11 -46.34 28.72
CA GLY A 723 -0.70 -47.57 28.18
C GLY A 723 -1.45 -47.39 26.84
N ASP A 724 -2.37 -48.32 26.57
CA ASP A 724 -3.25 -48.28 25.37
C ASP A 724 -2.55 -48.62 24.03
N SER A 725 -1.89 -49.75 24.04
CA SER A 725 -1.07 -50.30 22.96
C SER A 725 -1.83 -50.82 21.73
N ALA A 726 -3.15 -50.64 21.67
CA ALA A 726 -3.97 -51.03 20.49
C ALA A 726 -4.02 -49.95 19.43
N LEU A 727 -3.27 -48.84 19.58
CA LEU A 727 -3.28 -47.71 18.68
C LEU A 727 -2.88 -48.15 17.25
N ALA A 728 -3.75 -47.83 16.28
CA ALA A 728 -3.57 -48.10 14.84
C ALA A 728 -3.29 -46.85 14.01
N SER A 729 -3.94 -45.75 14.32
CA SER A 729 -3.74 -44.45 13.67
C SER A 729 -4.10 -43.28 14.58
N VAL A 730 -3.54 -42.12 14.27
CA VAL A 730 -3.89 -40.85 14.89
C VAL A 730 -4.42 -39.92 13.80
N ALA A 731 -5.57 -39.30 14.06
CA ALA A 731 -6.10 -38.28 13.15
C ALA A 731 -6.18 -36.93 13.88
N LEU A 732 -5.57 -35.92 13.26
CA LEU A 732 -5.40 -34.58 13.75
C LEU A 732 -6.20 -33.63 12.91
N SER A 733 -7.23 -33.00 13.47
CA SER A 733 -7.92 -31.88 12.85
C SER A 733 -7.23 -30.58 13.25
N TYR A 734 -7.04 -29.69 12.30
CA TYR A 734 -6.34 -28.44 12.54
C TYR A 734 -6.85 -27.33 11.66
N SER A 735 -6.62 -26.08 12.06
CA SER A 735 -6.98 -24.87 11.31
C SER A 735 -5.78 -23.93 11.24
N THR A 736 -5.49 -23.41 10.06
CA THR A 736 -4.25 -22.65 9.83
C THR A 736 -4.37 -21.47 8.86
N GLY A 737 -5.47 -21.26 8.17
CA GLY A 737 -5.48 -20.43 6.97
C GLY A 737 -4.86 -21.16 5.75
N THR A 738 -4.73 -20.47 4.62
CA THR A 738 -4.12 -21.04 3.40
C THR A 738 -2.66 -21.37 3.62
N GLN A 739 -2.15 -22.39 2.95
CA GLN A 739 -0.71 -22.75 2.99
C GLN A 739 -0.17 -23.16 4.37
N GLY A 740 -1.00 -23.34 5.39
CA GLY A 740 -0.56 -23.89 6.65
C GLY A 740 -0.07 -25.32 6.56
N LEU A 741 0.58 -25.82 7.60
CA LEU A 741 1.00 -27.22 7.69
C LEU A 741 0.98 -27.73 9.13
N LEU A 742 1.03 -29.06 9.24
CA LEU A 742 1.16 -29.80 10.47
C LEU A 742 2.24 -30.87 10.30
N MET A 743 3.12 -31.00 11.28
CA MET A 743 4.10 -32.09 11.40
C MET A 743 3.83 -32.86 12.70
N ALA A 744 3.91 -34.18 12.66
CA ALA A 744 3.62 -35.02 13.81
C ALA A 744 4.73 -36.08 14.05
N TRP A 745 4.99 -36.36 15.35
CA TRP A 745 5.90 -37.39 15.83
C TRP A 745 5.20 -38.17 16.96
N LEU A 746 5.47 -39.46 17.03
CA LEU A 746 5.06 -40.30 18.15
C LEU A 746 6.29 -40.95 18.75
N ASP A 747 6.52 -40.72 20.05
CA ASP A 747 7.69 -41.21 20.80
C ASP A 747 9.02 -40.87 20.09
N GLY A 748 9.10 -39.67 19.50
CA GLY A 748 10.27 -39.19 18.79
C GLY A 748 10.37 -39.61 17.34
N GLU A 749 9.55 -40.56 16.88
CA GLU A 749 9.56 -41.04 15.49
C GLU A 749 8.59 -40.22 14.63
N PRO A 750 9.02 -39.75 13.44
CA PRO A 750 8.18 -38.95 12.59
C PRO A 750 7.00 -39.79 12.02
N LEU A 751 5.77 -39.27 12.19
CA LEU A 751 4.58 -39.81 11.55
C LEU A 751 4.36 -39.22 10.16
N GLY A 752 4.76 -37.99 9.94
CA GLY A 752 4.67 -37.31 8.65
C GLY A 752 4.28 -35.84 8.75
N THR A 753 4.21 -35.21 7.59
CA THR A 753 3.77 -33.83 7.40
C THR A 753 2.47 -33.82 6.60
N HIS A 754 1.52 -32.98 7.01
CA HIS A 754 0.29 -32.72 6.25
C HIS A 754 0.18 -31.21 5.97
N ARG A 755 0.00 -30.85 4.70
CA ARG A 755 -0.18 -29.47 4.26
C ARG A 755 -1.67 -29.17 4.14
N MET A 756 -2.05 -27.94 4.43
CA MET A 756 -3.41 -27.46 4.22
C MET A 756 -3.76 -27.62 2.74
N PRO A 757 -4.80 -28.39 2.39
CA PRO A 757 -5.21 -28.56 1.01
C PRO A 757 -5.54 -27.22 0.36
N VAL A 758 -5.18 -27.05 -0.91
CA VAL A 758 -5.62 -25.89 -1.70
C VAL A 758 -7.14 -25.95 -1.78
N PRO A 759 -7.86 -24.90 -1.37
CA PRO A 759 -9.31 -24.95 -1.29
C PRO A 759 -9.94 -24.92 -2.68
N ASP A 760 -11.11 -25.55 -2.79
CA ASP A 760 -12.04 -25.23 -3.85
C ASP A 760 -12.69 -23.86 -3.61
N LYS A 761 -13.45 -23.38 -4.59
CA LYS A 761 -14.13 -22.06 -4.52
C LYS A 761 -15.12 -21.94 -3.36
N GLU A 762 -15.75 -23.03 -2.99
CA GLU A 762 -16.75 -23.04 -1.91
C GLU A 762 -16.06 -22.83 -0.55
N ARG A 763 -14.98 -23.54 -0.29
CA ARG A 763 -14.17 -23.37 0.93
C ARG A 763 -13.53 -21.98 1.00
N ALA A 764 -13.04 -21.47 -0.13
CA ALA A 764 -12.50 -20.13 -0.20
C ALA A 764 -13.54 -19.06 0.19
N ARG A 765 -14.82 -19.27 -0.17
CA ARG A 765 -15.92 -18.36 0.19
C ARG A 765 -16.30 -18.43 1.67
N GLN A 766 -16.09 -19.59 2.31
CA GLN A 766 -16.46 -19.80 3.71
C GLN A 766 -15.45 -19.18 4.67
N GLY A 767 -14.21 -18.89 4.23
CA GLY A 767 -13.15 -18.28 5.03
C GLY A 767 -12.61 -19.17 6.15
N THR A 768 -13.07 -20.41 6.27
CA THR A 768 -12.58 -21.35 7.28
C THR A 768 -11.62 -22.36 6.68
N TRP A 769 -10.42 -22.43 7.22
CA TRP A 769 -9.31 -23.22 6.70
C TRP A 769 -8.99 -24.36 7.65
N THR A 770 -9.83 -25.42 7.61
CA THR A 770 -9.66 -26.61 8.43
C THR A 770 -9.32 -27.83 7.60
N ALA A 771 -8.47 -28.70 8.11
CA ALA A 771 -8.10 -29.95 7.49
C ALA A 771 -8.01 -31.06 8.54
N LYS A 772 -8.04 -32.30 8.07
CA LYS A 772 -7.83 -33.50 8.89
C LYS A 772 -6.68 -34.31 8.31
N ALA A 773 -5.62 -34.47 9.09
CA ALA A 773 -4.48 -35.33 8.79
C ALA A 773 -4.67 -36.67 9.49
N ALA A 774 -4.59 -37.78 8.78
CA ALA A 774 -4.65 -39.12 9.35
C ALA A 774 -3.32 -39.84 9.13
N PHE A 775 -2.65 -40.21 10.22
CA PHE A 775 -1.37 -40.89 10.22
C PHE A 775 -1.57 -42.34 10.70
N ARG A 776 -1.39 -43.29 9.78
CA ARG A 776 -1.31 -44.71 10.16
C ARG A 776 0.05 -44.99 10.78
N LEU A 777 0.07 -45.66 11.94
CA LEU A 777 1.31 -46.02 12.57
C LEU A 777 2.06 -47.04 11.70
N PRO A 778 3.39 -46.87 11.50
CA PRO A 778 4.23 -47.86 10.84
C PRO A 778 4.10 -49.25 11.50
N GLU A 779 4.23 -50.33 10.71
CA GLU A 779 4.05 -51.71 11.24
C GLU A 779 5.04 -52.05 12.37
N GLU A 780 6.26 -51.56 12.26
CA GLU A 780 7.29 -51.75 13.31
C GLU A 780 6.88 -51.08 14.62
N MET A 781 6.32 -49.85 14.55
CA MET A 781 5.81 -49.12 15.71
C MET A 781 4.62 -49.89 16.33
N ARG A 782 3.68 -50.35 15.50
CA ARG A 782 2.54 -51.15 15.98
C ARG A 782 2.97 -52.50 16.59
N LYS A 783 4.06 -53.07 16.11
CA LYS A 783 4.63 -54.32 16.66
C LYS A 783 5.27 -54.01 18.04
N ARG A 784 6.05 -52.96 18.15
CA ARG A 784 6.61 -52.48 19.42
C ARG A 784 5.51 -52.24 20.45
N PHE A 785 4.46 -51.48 20.15
CA PHE A 785 3.33 -51.27 21.04
C PHE A 785 2.63 -52.56 21.49
N ARG A 786 2.52 -53.58 20.63
CA ARG A 786 1.97 -54.88 21.01
C ARG A 786 2.88 -55.67 21.92
N GLU A 787 4.19 -55.51 21.81
CA GLU A 787 5.18 -56.15 22.65
C GLU A 787 5.19 -55.44 24.04
N GLU A 788 5.21 -54.15 24.06
CA GLU A 788 5.13 -53.30 25.27
C GLU A 788 3.88 -53.64 26.09
N SER A 789 2.70 -53.77 25.47
CA SER A 789 1.46 -54.17 26.14
C SER A 789 1.52 -55.57 26.79
N ARG A 790 2.26 -56.50 26.16
CA ARG A 790 2.45 -57.82 26.73
C ARG A 790 3.34 -57.79 27.97
N GLU A 791 4.34 -56.88 27.99
CA GLU A 791 5.23 -56.67 29.10
C GLU A 791 4.53 -55.90 30.23
N GLU A 792 3.75 -54.84 29.92
CA GLU A 792 2.90 -54.13 30.89
C GLU A 792 1.96 -55.07 31.66
N SER A 793 1.33 -56.02 30.94
CA SER A 793 0.44 -57.02 31.54
C SER A 793 1.17 -57.97 32.47
N ARG A 794 2.50 -58.12 32.32
CA ARG A 794 3.34 -58.97 33.17
C ARG A 794 3.95 -58.24 34.36
N GLU A 795 4.30 -56.97 34.19
CA GLU A 795 5.07 -56.19 35.18
C GLU A 795 4.23 -55.19 35.97
N GLY A 796 2.99 -54.91 35.54
CA GLY A 796 2.09 -53.91 36.16
C GLY A 796 2.57 -52.49 35.99
N ARG A 797 3.47 -52.23 35.04
CA ARG A 797 3.88 -50.89 34.58
C ARG A 797 3.16 -50.54 33.32
N ARG A 798 2.67 -49.29 33.20
CA ARG A 798 2.17 -48.70 31.95
C ARG A 798 3.28 -47.89 31.30
N GLU A 799 3.45 -48.07 30.00
CA GLU A 799 4.42 -47.29 29.23
C GLU A 799 3.84 -45.91 28.91
N ARG A 800 4.72 -44.92 28.93
CA ARG A 800 4.38 -43.54 28.64
C ARG A 800 4.58 -43.26 27.15
N HIS A 801 3.56 -42.73 26.49
CA HIS A 801 3.59 -42.31 25.09
C HIS A 801 3.44 -40.81 24.94
N VAL A 802 4.11 -40.23 23.99
CA VAL A 802 4.08 -38.77 23.70
C VAL A 802 3.84 -38.54 22.21
N LEU A 803 2.71 -37.91 21.92
CA LEU A 803 2.41 -37.37 20.59
C LEU A 803 2.82 -35.89 20.52
N SER A 804 3.86 -35.59 19.77
CA SER A 804 4.34 -34.21 19.54
C SER A 804 3.84 -33.70 18.18
N VAL A 805 3.28 -32.50 18.14
CA VAL A 805 2.71 -31.92 16.93
C VAL A 805 3.14 -30.46 16.80
N LEU A 806 3.78 -30.13 15.69
CA LEU A 806 4.05 -28.76 15.29
C LEU A 806 2.99 -28.31 14.27
N VAL A 807 2.27 -27.25 14.58
CA VAL A 807 1.34 -26.61 13.62
C VAL A 807 1.91 -25.25 13.23
N ARG A 808 2.02 -24.99 11.93
CA ARG A 808 2.29 -23.68 11.36
C ARG A 808 1.00 -23.05 10.86
N PRO A 809 0.34 -22.22 11.64
CA PRO A 809 -0.76 -21.38 11.19
C PRO A 809 -0.24 -20.28 10.25
N MET A 810 -1.14 -19.82 9.37
CA MET A 810 -0.90 -18.67 8.50
C MET A 810 -1.81 -17.52 8.91
N GLN A 811 -1.78 -17.19 10.20
CA GLN A 811 -2.49 -16.08 10.87
C GLN A 811 -4.02 -16.22 10.85
N HIS A 812 -4.73 -15.11 11.22
CA HIS A 812 -6.17 -15.06 11.37
C HIS A 812 -6.85 -14.51 10.11
N ASP A 813 -8.04 -15.01 9.85
CA ASP A 813 -8.88 -14.48 8.77
C ASP A 813 -9.29 -13.02 9.04
N MET A 814 -9.47 -12.28 7.97
CA MET A 814 -10.03 -10.93 8.02
C MET A 814 -11.54 -10.99 8.27
N ASP A 815 -12.08 -10.07 9.08
CA ASP A 815 -13.51 -10.02 9.39
C ASP A 815 -14.30 -9.06 8.47
N GLY A 816 -14.14 -9.21 7.18
CA GLY A 816 -14.74 -8.34 6.17
C GLY A 816 -16.27 -8.28 6.23
N ARG A 817 -16.94 -9.30 6.77
CA ARG A 817 -18.40 -9.40 6.86
C ARG A 817 -18.96 -9.18 8.26
N ALA A 818 -18.17 -8.79 9.25
CA ALA A 818 -18.55 -8.65 10.65
C ALA A 818 -19.26 -9.92 11.21
N LEU A 819 -18.68 -11.09 10.95
CA LEU A 819 -19.16 -12.40 11.37
C LEU A 819 -18.23 -13.08 12.38
N ASP A 820 -17.31 -12.33 12.96
CA ASP A 820 -16.27 -12.83 13.87
C ASP A 820 -15.36 -13.89 13.22
N THR A 821 -15.15 -13.85 11.90
CA THR A 821 -14.31 -14.83 11.18
C THR A 821 -12.85 -14.80 11.66
N HIS A 822 -12.40 -13.65 12.17
CA HIS A 822 -11.09 -13.53 12.83
C HIS A 822 -10.95 -14.38 14.10
N LYS A 823 -12.07 -14.84 14.71
CA LYS A 823 -12.10 -15.74 15.87
C LYS A 823 -12.12 -17.21 15.49
N ALA A 824 -12.03 -17.57 14.21
CA ALA A 824 -11.86 -18.97 13.82
C ALA A 824 -10.59 -19.55 14.46
N ALA A 825 -10.68 -20.78 14.96
CA ALA A 825 -9.58 -21.42 15.67
C ALA A 825 -8.29 -21.49 14.83
N ARG A 826 -7.15 -21.34 15.50
CA ARG A 826 -5.81 -21.61 14.97
C ARG A 826 -5.15 -22.73 15.76
N GLY A 827 -4.38 -23.58 15.07
CA GLY A 827 -3.71 -24.73 15.67
C GLY A 827 -4.54 -26.00 15.58
N LEU A 828 -4.35 -26.93 16.50
CA LEU A 828 -5.15 -28.13 16.60
C LEU A 828 -6.59 -27.82 17.02
N THR A 829 -7.55 -28.52 16.41
CA THR A 829 -8.98 -28.38 16.71
C THR A 829 -9.58 -29.66 17.29
N ALA A 830 -9.03 -30.82 16.91
CA ALA A 830 -9.44 -32.10 17.47
C ALA A 830 -8.36 -33.17 17.26
N VAL A 831 -8.32 -34.14 18.16
CA VAL A 831 -7.46 -35.32 18.02
C VAL A 831 -8.28 -36.58 18.24
N THR A 832 -8.17 -37.54 17.34
CA THR A 832 -8.83 -38.85 17.48
C THR A 832 -7.83 -39.97 17.29
N PHE A 833 -7.95 -41.01 18.14
CA PHE A 833 -7.14 -42.20 18.11
C PHE A 833 -7.99 -43.38 17.61
N GLU A 834 -7.46 -44.16 16.66
CA GLU A 834 -8.12 -45.36 16.15
C GLU A 834 -7.51 -46.59 16.82
N GLY A 835 -8.33 -47.47 17.38
CA GLY A 835 -7.93 -48.68 18.09
C GLY A 835 -7.64 -48.47 19.58
N ALA A 836 -7.62 -47.22 20.02
CA ALA A 836 -7.35 -46.82 21.41
C ALA A 836 -8.25 -45.63 21.79
N SER A 837 -8.42 -45.40 23.10
CA SER A 837 -9.12 -44.25 23.65
C SER A 837 -8.36 -43.75 24.90
N PRO A 838 -7.12 -43.25 24.71
CA PRO A 838 -6.30 -42.83 25.85
C PRO A 838 -6.84 -41.55 26.50
N GLU A 839 -6.66 -41.43 27.79
CA GLU A 839 -6.83 -40.15 28.47
C GLU A 839 -5.53 -39.34 28.29
N VAL A 840 -5.58 -38.29 27.47
CA VAL A 840 -4.43 -37.52 27.05
C VAL A 840 -4.33 -36.22 27.84
N THR A 841 -3.18 -36.00 28.48
CA THR A 841 -2.83 -34.69 29.02
C THR A 841 -2.12 -33.87 27.97
N TRP A 842 -2.70 -32.71 27.61
CA TRP A 842 -2.16 -31.83 26.56
C TRP A 842 -1.40 -30.65 27.15
N ARG A 843 -0.25 -30.37 26.56
CA ARG A 843 0.52 -29.14 26.78
C ARG A 843 0.75 -28.44 25.47
N ILE A 844 0.79 -27.10 25.54
CA ILE A 844 0.89 -26.22 24.37
C ILE A 844 1.97 -25.16 24.60
N GLN A 845 2.72 -24.85 23.56
CA GLN A 845 3.75 -23.81 23.56
C GLN A 845 3.84 -23.14 22.19
N GLY A 846 3.70 -21.81 22.17
CA GLY A 846 4.00 -20.96 21.03
C GLY A 846 5.16 -20.02 21.35
N ALA A 847 5.11 -18.78 20.87
CA ALA A 847 6.07 -17.75 21.23
C ALA A 847 6.03 -17.51 22.76
N SER A 848 7.13 -17.81 23.45
CA SER A 848 7.16 -17.76 24.92
C SER A 848 7.34 -16.35 25.47
N THR A 849 7.96 -15.46 24.70
CA THR A 849 8.22 -14.08 25.12
C THR A 849 7.99 -13.16 23.95
N PRO A 850 7.03 -12.21 24.03
CA PRO A 850 6.94 -11.14 23.05
C PRO A 850 8.25 -10.38 23.01
N ASP A 851 8.84 -10.22 21.83
CA ASP A 851 10.03 -9.39 21.65
C ASP A 851 9.63 -7.90 21.86
N PRO A 852 10.06 -7.25 22.95
CA PRO A 852 9.63 -5.90 23.25
C PRO A 852 10.17 -4.86 22.26
N VAL A 853 11.24 -5.18 21.53
CA VAL A 853 11.85 -4.29 20.55
C VAL A 853 11.15 -4.42 19.21
N ARG A 854 10.96 -5.66 18.72
CA ARG A 854 10.45 -5.95 17.38
C ARG A 854 8.93 -6.14 17.36
N GLY A 855 8.36 -6.47 18.51
CA GLY A 855 6.92 -6.54 18.72
C GLY A 855 6.30 -7.91 18.51
N PRO A 856 4.99 -8.02 18.72
CA PRO A 856 4.31 -9.32 18.86
C PRO A 856 4.35 -10.17 17.60
N MET A 857 4.51 -9.56 16.42
CA MET A 857 4.48 -10.25 15.12
C MET A 857 5.86 -10.69 14.63
N ASN A 858 6.91 -10.52 15.42
CA ASN A 858 8.27 -10.88 14.99
C ASN A 858 8.56 -12.37 15.17
N ASN A 859 8.17 -12.93 16.28
CA ASN A 859 8.55 -14.28 16.69
C ASN A 859 7.36 -15.24 16.69
N GLY A 860 7.63 -16.50 16.29
CA GLY A 860 6.75 -17.64 16.47
C GLY A 860 7.23 -18.57 17.60
N GLY A 861 6.76 -19.81 17.58
CA GLY A 861 7.03 -20.79 18.61
C GLY A 861 8.07 -21.85 18.27
N LEU A 862 8.85 -21.68 17.22
CA LEU A 862 9.96 -22.59 16.92
C LEU A 862 10.97 -22.57 18.09
N TYR A 863 11.57 -23.72 18.38
CA TYR A 863 12.57 -23.82 19.47
C TYR A 863 13.70 -22.81 19.30
N GLY A 864 14.28 -22.73 18.10
CA GLY A 864 15.35 -21.78 17.84
C GLY A 864 14.92 -20.32 17.97
N GLU A 865 13.64 -19.97 17.72
CA GLU A 865 13.15 -18.63 18.01
C GLU A 865 13.09 -18.35 19.51
N ARG A 866 12.63 -19.32 20.31
CA ARG A 866 12.58 -19.21 21.78
C ARG A 866 13.96 -19.15 22.41
N GLU A 867 14.95 -19.86 21.83
CA GLU A 867 16.35 -19.85 22.25
C GLU A 867 17.16 -18.67 21.63
N GLY A 868 16.52 -17.80 20.83
CA GLY A 868 17.16 -16.63 20.24
C GLY A 868 18.16 -16.95 19.14
N TRP A 869 18.03 -18.08 18.44
CA TRP A 869 18.95 -18.48 17.36
C TRP A 869 18.93 -17.52 16.17
N HIS A 870 17.89 -16.74 16.02
CA HIS A 870 17.76 -15.68 15.00
C HIS A 870 18.49 -14.38 15.38
N LEU A 871 18.88 -14.21 16.63
CA LEU A 871 19.45 -12.96 17.13
C LEU A 871 20.93 -12.81 16.74
N PRO A 872 21.42 -11.59 16.44
CA PRO A 872 22.82 -11.35 16.05
C PRO A 872 23.85 -11.79 17.09
N GLU A 873 23.50 -11.64 18.38
CA GLU A 873 24.35 -11.95 19.53
C GLU A 873 24.41 -13.43 19.88
N HIS A 874 23.57 -14.27 19.28
CA HIS A 874 23.60 -15.70 19.55
C HIS A 874 24.95 -16.30 19.10
N ASP A 875 25.57 -17.06 20.01
CA ASP A 875 26.81 -17.79 19.72
C ASP A 875 26.48 -19.08 18.94
N ASP A 876 26.95 -19.14 17.70
CA ASP A 876 26.81 -20.29 16.82
C ASP A 876 28.12 -21.07 16.60
N GLY A 877 29.08 -20.89 17.51
CA GLY A 877 30.40 -21.53 17.47
C GLY A 877 30.38 -23.03 17.48
N ASP A 878 29.38 -23.62 18.14
CA ASP A 878 29.14 -25.08 18.27
C ASP A 878 28.27 -25.68 17.15
N TRP A 879 27.84 -24.85 16.16
CA TRP A 879 27.04 -25.33 15.05
C TRP A 879 27.92 -25.97 13.96
N ASP A 880 27.37 -26.93 13.20
CA ASP A 880 28.05 -27.56 12.09
C ASP A 880 28.35 -26.54 10.98
N GLU A 881 29.59 -26.51 10.48
CA GLU A 881 29.95 -25.74 9.30
C GLU A 881 29.38 -26.40 8.04
N THR A 882 28.86 -25.57 7.12
CA THR A 882 28.36 -26.02 5.82
C THR A 882 28.73 -24.99 4.75
N GLY A 883 28.97 -25.46 3.51
CA GLY A 883 29.32 -24.59 2.39
C GLY A 883 28.16 -23.69 1.91
N SER A 884 26.92 -24.18 2.07
CA SER A 884 25.68 -23.50 1.71
C SER A 884 24.52 -24.11 2.49
N PRO A 885 23.37 -23.38 2.62
CA PRO A 885 22.15 -24.01 3.08
C PRO A 885 21.80 -25.15 2.10
N GLY A 886 21.86 -26.39 2.57
CA GLY A 886 21.77 -27.56 1.73
C GLY A 886 20.44 -28.29 1.83
N ALA A 887 20.17 -29.17 0.87
CA ALA A 887 19.02 -30.03 0.86
C ALA A 887 19.17 -31.16 1.88
N GLY A 888 18.31 -31.22 2.89
CA GLY A 888 18.14 -32.34 3.81
C GLY A 888 16.99 -33.25 3.39
N ARG A 889 16.93 -34.45 3.97
CA ARG A 889 15.79 -35.39 3.83
C ARG A 889 15.24 -35.75 5.22
N ARG A 890 15.13 -34.78 6.10
CA ARG A 890 14.62 -34.99 7.47
C ARG A 890 13.38 -34.16 7.68
N GLN A 891 12.32 -34.76 8.18
CA GLN A 891 11.16 -34.01 8.65
C GLN A 891 11.55 -33.13 9.82
N GLY A 892 11.12 -31.87 9.80
CA GLY A 892 11.35 -30.93 10.89
C GLY A 892 11.99 -29.63 10.44
N VAL A 893 12.67 -28.95 11.35
CA VAL A 893 13.26 -27.64 11.15
C VAL A 893 14.79 -27.73 11.20
N THR A 894 15.43 -27.04 10.28
CA THR A 894 16.89 -26.85 10.27
C THR A 894 17.20 -25.38 10.18
N TRP A 895 18.01 -24.87 11.08
CA TRP A 895 18.48 -23.50 11.07
C TRP A 895 19.80 -23.39 10.33
N TYR A 896 19.92 -22.31 9.56
CA TYR A 896 21.15 -21.89 8.89
C TYR A 896 21.45 -20.46 9.26
N ARG A 897 22.72 -20.16 9.56
CA ARG A 897 23.18 -18.83 9.91
C ARG A 897 24.44 -18.48 9.11
N THR A 898 24.51 -17.21 8.70
CA THR A 898 25.73 -16.61 8.14
C THR A 898 25.88 -15.16 8.57
N ARG A 899 27.09 -14.64 8.49
CA ARG A 899 27.41 -13.23 8.69
C ARG A 899 28.03 -12.66 7.44
N PHE A 900 27.58 -11.50 7.03
CA PHE A 900 28.15 -10.77 5.91
C PHE A 900 28.34 -9.30 6.24
N ARG A 901 29.24 -8.63 5.52
CA ARG A 901 29.52 -7.21 5.72
C ARG A 901 29.22 -6.44 4.44
N LEU A 902 28.51 -5.33 4.59
CA LEU A 902 28.33 -4.34 3.54
C LEU A 902 29.19 -3.10 3.84
N ASP A 903 29.64 -2.43 2.78
CA ASP A 903 30.36 -1.17 2.84
C ASP A 903 29.90 -0.25 1.70
N VAL A 904 28.65 0.21 1.80
CA VAL A 904 28.04 1.12 0.82
C VAL A 904 28.55 2.53 1.07
N ASP A 905 28.98 3.21 0.02
CA ASP A 905 29.48 4.58 0.13
C ASP A 905 28.47 5.53 0.79
N PRO A 906 28.92 6.48 1.64
CA PRO A 906 28.05 7.52 2.17
C PRO A 906 27.41 8.34 1.04
N GLY A 907 26.10 8.60 1.15
CA GLY A 907 25.35 9.32 0.09
C GLY A 907 24.94 8.45 -1.10
N VAL A 908 25.05 7.13 -0.96
CA VAL A 908 24.43 6.16 -1.88
C VAL A 908 23.26 5.51 -1.16
N ASP A 909 22.05 5.67 -1.71
CA ASP A 909 20.88 4.86 -1.34
C ASP A 909 20.89 3.59 -2.21
N ALA A 910 21.12 2.45 -1.59
CA ALA A 910 21.16 1.16 -2.24
C ALA A 910 20.08 0.25 -1.63
N SER A 911 19.14 -0.19 -2.45
CA SER A 911 18.14 -1.19 -2.05
C SER A 911 18.68 -2.58 -2.36
N VAL A 912 18.79 -3.41 -1.34
CA VAL A 912 19.33 -4.78 -1.42
C VAL A 912 18.20 -5.78 -1.18
N GLY A 913 18.18 -6.85 -1.95
CA GLY A 913 17.29 -7.97 -1.78
C GLY A 913 18.03 -9.28 -1.45
N LEU A 914 17.35 -10.18 -0.78
CA LEU A 914 17.75 -11.58 -0.62
C LEU A 914 16.98 -12.39 -1.67
N VAL A 915 17.68 -13.18 -2.47
CA VAL A 915 17.10 -14.08 -3.45
C VAL A 915 17.18 -15.50 -2.93
N LEU A 916 16.03 -16.16 -2.94
CA LEU A 916 15.86 -17.60 -2.75
C LEU A 916 15.23 -18.10 -4.06
N ASP A 917 16.00 -18.78 -4.86
CA ASP A 917 15.56 -19.23 -6.18
C ASP A 917 16.03 -20.67 -6.38
N ASP A 918 15.11 -21.60 -6.41
CA ASP A 918 15.40 -23.01 -6.43
C ASP A 918 14.39 -23.78 -7.28
N ASP A 919 14.66 -25.06 -7.51
CA ASP A 919 13.76 -25.95 -8.21
C ASP A 919 12.40 -26.03 -7.50
N PRO A 920 11.29 -25.64 -8.14
CA PRO A 920 9.97 -25.64 -7.52
C PRO A 920 9.45 -27.03 -7.12
N GLU A 921 10.09 -28.12 -7.59
CA GLU A 921 9.78 -29.48 -7.14
C GLU A 921 10.29 -29.78 -5.72
N ARG A 922 11.17 -28.93 -5.17
CA ARG A 922 11.62 -29.03 -3.78
C ARG A 922 10.62 -28.42 -2.83
N ALA A 923 9.90 -29.23 -2.08
CA ALA A 923 8.89 -28.77 -1.12
C ALA A 923 9.52 -28.38 0.22
N TYR A 924 9.80 -27.10 0.43
CA TYR A 924 10.26 -26.56 1.71
C TYR A 924 9.81 -25.11 1.91
N ARG A 925 9.91 -24.66 3.17
CA ARG A 925 9.60 -23.29 3.59
C ARG A 925 10.76 -22.69 4.34
N VAL A 926 10.88 -21.38 4.27
CA VAL A 926 11.91 -20.65 5.02
C VAL A 926 11.26 -19.49 5.76
N GLN A 927 11.53 -19.39 7.07
CA GLN A 927 11.36 -18.15 7.79
C GLN A 927 12.69 -17.38 7.75
N ILE A 928 12.65 -16.13 7.34
CA ILE A 928 13.83 -15.31 7.05
C ILE A 928 14.05 -14.30 8.18
N PHE A 929 15.24 -14.28 8.78
CA PHE A 929 15.60 -13.29 9.79
C PHE A 929 16.85 -12.51 9.39
N LEU A 930 16.76 -11.18 9.42
CA LEU A 930 17.89 -10.27 9.23
C LEU A 930 18.11 -9.46 10.50
N ASN A 931 19.28 -9.58 11.10
CA ASN A 931 19.62 -8.89 12.36
C ASN A 931 18.55 -9.08 13.46
N GLY A 932 17.97 -10.26 13.53
CA GLY A 932 16.91 -10.64 14.44
C GLY A 932 15.49 -10.24 14.03
N TRP A 933 15.32 -9.46 12.95
CA TRP A 933 14.02 -9.08 12.41
C TRP A 933 13.50 -10.14 11.43
N ASN A 934 12.28 -10.55 11.63
CA ASN A 934 11.58 -11.50 10.76
C ASN A 934 11.17 -10.78 9.46
N MET A 935 11.85 -11.10 8.35
CA MET A 935 11.63 -10.50 7.04
C MET A 935 10.53 -11.19 6.24
N GLY A 936 9.89 -12.22 6.79
CA GLY A 936 8.79 -12.93 6.18
C GLY A 936 9.09 -14.37 5.82
N GLN A 937 8.24 -14.93 4.98
CA GLN A 937 8.22 -16.35 4.64
C GLN A 937 8.45 -16.60 3.15
N TYR A 938 9.21 -17.64 2.86
CA TYR A 938 9.36 -18.22 1.54
C TYR A 938 8.76 -19.63 1.50
N ILE A 939 7.95 -19.91 0.49
CA ILE A 939 7.44 -21.27 0.21
C ILE A 939 7.83 -21.60 -1.23
N ASN A 940 8.84 -22.47 -1.39
CA ASN A 940 9.52 -22.69 -2.67
C ASN A 940 8.59 -23.20 -3.77
N ASP A 941 7.78 -24.20 -3.48
CA ASP A 941 6.88 -24.89 -4.41
C ASP A 941 5.51 -24.21 -4.59
N VAL A 942 5.34 -23.05 -3.98
CA VAL A 942 4.10 -22.24 -4.06
C VAL A 942 4.37 -20.89 -4.73
N GLY A 943 5.37 -20.16 -4.28
CA GLY A 943 5.68 -18.83 -4.83
C GLY A 943 4.52 -17.83 -4.72
N PRO A 944 4.53 -16.75 -5.52
CA PRO A 944 5.50 -16.45 -6.59
C PRO A 944 6.71 -15.63 -6.14
N GLN A 945 6.84 -15.30 -4.84
CA GLN A 945 7.94 -14.45 -4.36
C GLN A 945 9.23 -15.24 -4.21
N HIS A 946 10.30 -14.79 -4.87
CA HIS A 946 11.66 -15.32 -4.79
C HIS A 946 12.68 -14.28 -4.31
N THR A 947 12.30 -13.01 -4.25
CA THR A 947 13.16 -11.91 -3.83
C THR A 947 12.52 -11.17 -2.66
N PHE A 948 13.27 -10.99 -1.59
CA PHE A 948 12.85 -10.36 -0.34
C PHE A 948 13.64 -9.07 -0.14
N VAL A 949 12.96 -7.93 -0.07
CA VAL A 949 13.61 -6.64 0.17
C VAL A 949 14.14 -6.60 1.61
N LEU A 950 15.39 -6.20 1.76
CA LEU A 950 16.06 -6.01 3.04
C LEU A 950 16.10 -4.49 3.34
N PRO A 951 15.19 -3.96 4.17
CA PRO A 951 15.07 -2.52 4.34
C PRO A 951 16.28 -1.92 5.04
N ASN A 952 16.84 -0.84 4.48
CA ASN A 952 17.92 -0.07 5.09
C ASN A 952 17.49 0.43 6.47
N GLY A 953 18.36 0.30 7.46
CA GLY A 953 18.06 0.54 8.87
C GLY A 953 18.03 -0.78 9.64
N ILE A 954 17.25 -1.78 9.18
CA ILE A 954 17.40 -3.18 9.59
C ILE A 954 18.67 -3.74 8.95
N LEU A 955 18.79 -3.65 7.62
CA LEU A 955 20.04 -3.91 6.91
C LEU A 955 21.04 -2.79 7.22
N ARG A 956 22.16 -3.14 7.80
CA ARG A 956 23.28 -2.26 8.03
C ARG A 956 24.07 -2.14 6.73
N THR A 957 23.84 -1.08 5.99
CA THR A 957 24.54 -0.84 4.70
C THR A 957 26.03 -0.56 4.87
N ARG A 958 26.48 -0.29 6.11
CA ARG A 958 27.88 -0.11 6.50
C ARG A 958 28.12 -0.84 7.81
N GLY A 959 28.44 -2.12 7.71
CA GLY A 959 28.68 -2.94 8.91
C GLY A 959 28.38 -4.41 8.71
N ALA A 960 28.48 -5.13 9.79
CA ALA A 960 28.18 -6.55 9.83
C ALA A 960 26.65 -6.78 9.94
N ASN A 961 26.17 -7.78 9.25
CA ASN A 961 24.79 -8.25 9.26
C ASN A 961 24.78 -9.75 9.55
N THR A 962 23.76 -10.21 10.26
CA THR A 962 23.49 -11.62 10.50
C THR A 962 22.22 -12.02 9.75
N LEU A 963 22.33 -13.05 8.93
CA LEU A 963 21.20 -13.69 8.26
C LEU A 963 20.96 -15.05 8.91
N ALA A 964 19.74 -15.32 9.33
CA ALA A 964 19.33 -16.63 9.82
C ALA A 964 18.10 -17.11 9.04
N LEU A 965 18.09 -18.39 8.70
CA LEU A 965 17.03 -19.04 7.95
C LEU A 965 16.55 -20.26 8.75
N ALA A 966 15.26 -20.28 9.11
CA ALA A 966 14.62 -21.48 9.67
C ALA A 966 13.91 -22.22 8.53
N VAL A 967 14.45 -23.38 8.13
CA VAL A 967 13.98 -24.16 6.99
C VAL A 967 13.13 -25.33 7.49
N LEU A 968 11.84 -25.35 7.10
CA LEU A 968 10.92 -26.43 7.41
C LEU A 968 10.86 -27.40 6.22
N SER A 969 11.08 -28.68 6.51
CA SER A 969 11.11 -29.77 5.54
C SER A 969 10.11 -30.86 5.90
N ASP A 970 9.45 -31.44 4.90
CA ASP A 970 8.56 -32.57 5.07
C ASP A 970 9.31 -33.93 5.15
N GLY A 971 10.59 -33.96 4.83
CA GLY A 971 11.43 -35.13 4.83
C GLY A 971 11.26 -36.06 3.61
N THR A 972 10.33 -35.77 2.72
CA THR A 972 10.01 -36.64 1.56
C THR A 972 10.84 -36.29 0.33
N THR A 973 11.13 -35.00 0.12
CA THR A 973 11.94 -34.50 -0.99
C THR A 973 13.26 -33.96 -0.50
N PRO A 974 14.31 -33.84 -1.36
CA PRO A 974 15.44 -33.02 -1.04
C PRO A 974 14.93 -31.60 -0.78
N SER A 975 15.04 -31.10 0.43
CA SER A 975 14.43 -29.86 0.87
C SER A 975 15.45 -28.93 1.52
N GLY A 976 15.38 -27.67 1.15
CA GLY A 976 16.28 -26.63 1.60
C GLY A 976 16.86 -25.83 0.43
N PRO A 977 17.23 -24.58 0.66
CA PRO A 977 17.65 -23.67 -0.39
C PRO A 977 18.91 -24.15 -1.09
N GLY A 978 18.89 -24.20 -2.42
CA GLY A 978 20.07 -24.51 -3.26
C GLY A 978 20.88 -23.26 -3.58
N ASP A 979 20.23 -22.11 -3.79
CA ASP A 979 20.87 -20.82 -4.04
C ASP A 979 20.28 -19.74 -3.13
N VAL A 980 21.16 -19.13 -2.33
CA VAL A 980 20.81 -17.99 -1.45
C VAL A 980 21.84 -16.90 -1.70
N ARG A 981 21.40 -15.77 -2.25
CA ARG A 981 22.31 -14.67 -2.61
C ARG A 981 21.69 -13.30 -2.38
N LEU A 982 22.55 -12.31 -2.23
CA LEU A 982 22.15 -10.90 -2.24
C LEU A 982 22.08 -10.39 -3.69
N THR A 983 21.13 -9.49 -3.93
CA THR A 983 20.97 -8.78 -5.20
C THR A 983 20.78 -7.29 -4.98
N LEU A 984 21.27 -6.47 -5.92
CA LEU A 984 21.05 -5.03 -5.90
C LEU A 984 19.77 -4.70 -6.69
N LEU A 985 18.72 -4.30 -5.99
CA LEU A 985 17.42 -3.96 -6.55
C LEU A 985 17.36 -2.55 -7.14
N GLY A 986 18.15 -1.64 -6.60
CA GLY A 986 18.26 -0.26 -7.07
C GLY A 986 19.39 0.48 -6.36
N ALA A 987 19.90 1.54 -7.00
CA ALA A 987 20.84 2.45 -6.36
C ALA A 987 20.73 3.86 -6.93
N ALA A 988 20.89 4.87 -6.06
CA ALA A 988 20.93 6.27 -6.41
C ALA A 988 22.01 7.00 -5.59
N ALA A 989 22.68 8.00 -6.20
CA ALA A 989 23.51 8.94 -5.45
C ALA A 989 22.61 10.03 -4.85
N GLY A 990 22.43 10.00 -3.55
CA GLY A 990 21.51 10.85 -2.79
C GLY A 990 20.85 10.06 -1.65
N GLY A 991 19.53 10.03 -1.63
CA GLY A 991 18.77 9.35 -0.59
C GLY A 991 18.55 10.19 0.67
N VAL A 992 18.00 9.55 1.69
CA VAL A 992 17.80 10.12 3.02
C VAL A 992 18.81 9.53 4.01
N PRO A 993 19.18 10.26 5.08
CA PRO A 993 19.97 9.67 6.16
C PRO A 993 19.19 8.54 6.83
N VAL A 994 19.78 7.35 6.88
CA VAL A 994 19.19 6.17 7.50
C VAL A 994 19.89 5.88 8.83
N LYS A 995 19.08 5.71 9.88
CA LYS A 995 19.52 5.28 11.20
C LYS A 995 19.25 3.78 11.37
N PRO A 996 20.12 3.04 12.07
CA PRO A 996 19.80 1.68 12.49
C PRO A 996 18.52 1.63 13.33
N VAL A 997 17.75 0.58 13.13
CA VAL A 997 16.51 0.29 13.88
C VAL A 997 16.83 -0.54 15.11
#